data_6499caa09475e84e672eb17a5cda9bd5
#
_entry.id   6499caa09475e84e672eb17a5cda9bd5
#
_cell.length_a   1.000
_cell.length_b   1.000
_cell.length_c   1.000
_cell.angle_alpha   90.00
_cell.angle_beta   90.00
_cell.angle_gamma   90.00
#
_symmetry.space_group_name_H-M   'P 1'
#
loop_
_entity.id
_entity.type
_entity.pdbx_description
1 polymer ?
#
loop_
_entity_poly.entity_id
_entity_poly.type
_entity_poly.pdbx_seq_one_letter_code
_entity_poly.pdbx_strand_id
1 'polypeptide(L)'
;MNKKTADTEFVKQIAQQTPEEALKTLHSSLDGLSSTEAKERLEKNGLNEVATKKHNTKLHFFIESFFTPFTMVLLLLATVSLFTDYVFVPADQKDLSTVIIMITMIIISGLTSFIQNVKTNDAVEDLLNMVSVTTNIRRNKKDKEISTKQVVVGDIINIHAGDMVPADIRLLQTKDLFCSSSSLNGESTPVEKIATKKPDQKDMDQYLDYPDVIYQGTTIVSGSGVGVVLATGEQTVFGRLAKDISNNDVKETNFDVGIKNISKLLLTMTAIIAPLVLIINGLTKGNWLNALLFAIATAVGLTPEMLPVIVTSNLVKGSLEMSKHGTIVKKMNSIQNFGAADILCTDKTGTLTQNKVVLERHYNLDMKENPQVLRLAYLNSYFQTGMHDLMDQAIIDAASDELDVEEIKHDYTKVDEIPFDFKRRRMSVVVKRHGDGRILVTKGAAEEMLACCNRVQVGNHISDLTDEYKEKVLKHIEDLNKDGLRVVLLAYQNNPAQAGEFNVSDEKDLILTGFLAFLDPPKDDVKDVLKQLKQDGITVKILTGDNATVTKSVASRVGLNTEYVYSEKDFVDKGEEEIKKMVEECSLFVKLSPEYKAKIIQILKENGHTVAYMGDGINDTPAMKKADVAISVDTAVDIAKKSADIILLHKSLRTLEHGVRIGRQIFANTMKYIKITLSSNFGNILSILVASSFLPFLPMLPMQLLILDLIYGTSCLSIPFDTVGEKYLEVPRKWETRKLPKFMFYFGPTSSVFDIITFALLYFWICPSVVGASYMAATPSQKAVFMAIFWSGWFIESLWTQEMVIQALRDPAVPFIQQHSSPVVMLATIGAGLIGTAMPYIPSLAKVMKFGPIPEFYVLVVLVLLILYIALTTLVKHWYMKKE
;
A
#
# COMPACT_ATOMS: atom_id res chain seq x y z
N MET A 1 -10.12 -42.81 3.15
CA MET A 1 -10.35 -41.71 4.08
C MET A 1 -9.77 -40.47 3.46
N ASN A 2 -10.59 -39.43 3.26
CA ASN A 2 -10.14 -38.18 2.66
C ASN A 2 -9.12 -37.46 3.58
N LYS A 3 -8.02 -36.96 3.02
CA LYS A 3 -6.98 -36.25 3.76
C LYS A 3 -7.53 -35.09 4.62
N LYS A 4 -8.68 -34.52 4.26
CA LYS A 4 -9.38 -33.45 5.02
C LYS A 4 -9.95 -33.91 6.38
N THR A 5 -10.30 -35.20 6.56
CA THR A 5 -10.87 -35.72 7.81
C THR A 5 -9.77 -36.09 8.83
N ALA A 6 -8.61 -36.50 8.36
CA ALA A 6 -7.52 -36.95 9.23
C ALA A 6 -6.92 -35.83 10.10
N ASP A 7 -6.82 -34.59 9.55
CA ASP A 7 -6.15 -33.48 10.25
C ASP A 7 -7.06 -32.81 11.28
N THR A 8 -8.37 -32.80 11.09
CA THR A 8 -9.34 -32.29 12.08
C THR A 8 -9.47 -33.26 13.25
N GLU A 9 -9.38 -34.57 12.97
CA GLU A 9 -9.32 -35.62 14.01
C GLU A 9 -8.06 -35.47 14.88
N PHE A 10 -6.94 -35.07 14.30
CA PHE A 10 -5.71 -34.81 15.06
C PHE A 10 -5.86 -33.64 16.06
N VAL A 11 -6.45 -32.54 15.64
CA VAL A 11 -6.75 -31.40 16.55
C VAL A 11 -7.71 -31.83 17.64
N LYS A 12 -8.78 -32.62 17.30
CA LYS A 12 -9.73 -33.18 18.25
C LYS A 12 -9.04 -34.06 19.29
N GLN A 13 -8.12 -34.92 18.83
CA GLN A 13 -7.36 -35.83 19.70
C GLN A 13 -6.48 -35.07 20.67
N ILE A 14 -5.74 -34.02 20.20
CA ILE A 14 -4.82 -33.23 21.05
C ILE A 14 -5.60 -32.36 22.06
N ALA A 15 -6.76 -31.80 21.65
CA ALA A 15 -7.59 -30.99 22.56
C ALA A 15 -8.16 -31.80 23.74
N GLN A 16 -8.25 -33.12 23.63
CA GLN A 16 -8.68 -33.99 24.72
C GLN A 16 -7.54 -34.44 25.65
N GLN A 17 -6.28 -34.20 25.28
CA GLN A 17 -5.11 -34.51 26.06
C GLN A 17 -4.80 -33.46 27.12
N THR A 18 -4.14 -33.91 28.18
CA THR A 18 -3.54 -32.94 29.14
C THR A 18 -2.37 -32.20 28.48
N PRO A 19 -1.94 -31.04 29.01
CA PRO A 19 -0.77 -30.31 28.51
C PRO A 19 0.49 -31.18 28.37
N GLU A 20 0.73 -32.08 29.34
CA GLU A 20 1.90 -32.99 29.34
C GLU A 20 1.77 -34.09 28.26
N GLU A 21 0.58 -34.60 28.05
CA GLU A 21 0.29 -35.61 27.00
C GLU A 21 0.44 -34.99 25.59
N ALA A 22 -0.03 -33.77 25.41
CA ALA A 22 0.10 -33.02 24.18
C ALA A 22 1.56 -32.77 23.79
N LEU A 23 2.40 -32.37 24.77
CA LEU A 23 3.84 -32.18 24.57
C LEU A 23 4.51 -33.51 24.13
N LYS A 24 4.15 -34.64 24.75
CA LYS A 24 4.70 -35.97 24.38
C LYS A 24 4.29 -36.36 22.97
N THR A 25 3.03 -36.15 22.62
CA THR A 25 2.48 -36.50 21.27
C THR A 25 3.16 -35.67 20.17
N LEU A 26 3.54 -34.41 20.48
CA LEU A 26 4.21 -33.50 19.53
C LEU A 26 5.74 -33.63 19.58
N HIS A 27 6.28 -34.55 20.37
CA HIS A 27 7.70 -34.70 20.60
C HIS A 27 8.38 -33.36 20.95
N SER A 28 7.83 -32.67 21.99
CA SER A 28 8.31 -31.38 22.45
C SER A 28 8.40 -31.36 24.00
N SER A 29 8.95 -30.28 24.55
CA SER A 29 9.03 -30.04 25.98
C SER A 29 8.83 -28.55 26.30
N LEU A 30 8.56 -28.22 27.57
CA LEU A 30 8.47 -26.82 28.04
C LEU A 30 9.77 -26.00 27.82
N ASP A 31 10.91 -26.69 27.70
CA ASP A 31 12.19 -26.09 27.35
C ASP A 31 12.32 -25.72 25.86
N GLY A 32 11.34 -26.11 25.05
CA GLY A 32 11.31 -25.93 23.60
C GLY A 32 12.18 -26.91 22.82
N LEU A 33 12.11 -26.86 21.50
CA LEU A 33 12.91 -27.67 20.59
C LEU A 33 14.38 -27.23 20.59
N SER A 34 15.29 -28.14 20.26
CA SER A 34 16.65 -27.76 19.91
C SER A 34 16.68 -27.01 18.54
N SER A 35 17.67 -26.17 18.34
CA SER A 35 17.81 -25.47 17.06
C SER A 35 18.02 -26.43 15.88
N THR A 36 18.62 -27.57 16.10
CA THR A 36 18.85 -28.60 15.09
C THR A 36 17.54 -29.29 14.71
N GLU A 37 16.75 -29.72 15.68
CA GLU A 37 15.44 -30.33 15.45
C GLU A 37 14.47 -29.37 14.76
N ALA A 38 14.47 -28.08 15.17
CA ALA A 38 13.64 -27.08 14.52
C ALA A 38 14.02 -26.90 13.04
N LYS A 39 15.32 -26.93 12.71
CA LYS A 39 15.81 -26.85 11.33
C LYS A 39 15.39 -28.07 10.51
N GLU A 40 15.53 -29.27 11.05
CA GLU A 40 15.10 -30.51 10.38
C GLU A 40 13.58 -30.52 10.12
N ARG A 41 12.77 -30.06 11.10
CA ARG A 41 11.32 -29.96 10.95
C ARG A 41 10.95 -28.90 9.89
N LEU A 42 11.68 -27.79 9.81
CA LEU A 42 11.49 -26.76 8.81
C LEU A 42 11.81 -27.27 7.39
N GLU A 43 12.90 -27.99 7.23
CA GLU A 43 13.30 -28.60 5.95
C GLU A 43 12.29 -29.65 5.48
N LYS A 44 11.72 -30.42 6.41
CA LYS A 44 10.74 -31.46 6.12
C LYS A 44 9.34 -30.92 5.82
N ASN A 45 8.86 -29.94 6.57
CA ASN A 45 7.48 -29.45 6.51
C ASN A 45 7.32 -28.17 5.68
N GLY A 46 8.43 -27.50 5.34
CA GLY A 46 8.43 -26.20 4.65
C GLY A 46 8.17 -25.03 5.61
N LEU A 47 8.12 -23.82 5.03
CA LEU A 47 7.84 -22.58 5.75
C LEU A 47 6.38 -22.54 6.23
N ASN A 48 6.15 -21.88 7.37
CA ASN A 48 4.81 -21.61 7.88
C ASN A 48 4.14 -20.47 7.07
N GLU A 49 3.80 -20.78 5.83
CA GLU A 49 3.13 -19.87 4.90
C GLU A 49 1.90 -20.56 4.31
N VAL A 50 0.81 -19.83 4.20
CA VAL A 50 -0.36 -20.25 3.45
C VAL A 50 -0.16 -19.81 2.00
N ALA A 51 -0.07 -20.74 1.08
CA ALA A 51 0.10 -20.45 -0.35
C ALA A 51 -1.18 -19.77 -0.89
N THR A 52 -1.25 -18.45 -0.76
CA THR A 52 -2.36 -17.63 -1.28
C THR A 52 -2.18 -17.24 -2.74
N LYS A 53 -0.98 -17.37 -3.30
CA LYS A 53 -0.69 -17.18 -4.74
C LYS A 53 0.36 -18.20 -5.17
N LYS A 54 0.14 -18.86 -6.31
CA LYS A 54 1.23 -19.57 -7.01
C LYS A 54 2.30 -18.54 -7.32
N HIS A 55 3.52 -18.73 -6.83
CA HIS A 55 4.68 -18.00 -7.33
C HIS A 55 4.76 -18.20 -8.85
N ASN A 56 4.61 -17.14 -9.60
CA ASN A 56 4.81 -17.21 -11.04
C ASN A 56 6.27 -17.57 -11.29
N THR A 57 6.52 -18.72 -11.86
CA THR A 57 7.87 -19.16 -12.19
C THR A 57 8.45 -18.28 -13.30
N LYS A 58 9.78 -18.16 -13.38
CA LYS A 58 10.46 -17.43 -14.47
C LYS A 58 10.02 -17.95 -15.85
N LEU A 59 9.67 -19.22 -15.94
CA LEU A 59 9.08 -19.82 -17.14
C LEU A 59 7.70 -19.23 -17.48
N HIS A 60 6.86 -18.98 -16.49
CA HIS A 60 5.56 -18.34 -16.72
C HIS A 60 5.73 -16.92 -17.27
N PHE A 61 6.62 -16.11 -16.68
CA PHE A 61 6.94 -14.77 -17.19
C PHE A 61 7.53 -14.82 -18.61
N PHE A 62 8.35 -15.83 -18.91
CA PHE A 62 8.88 -16.02 -20.26
C PHE A 62 7.74 -16.26 -21.25
N ILE A 63 6.86 -17.22 -20.98
CA ILE A 63 5.72 -17.53 -21.86
C ILE A 63 4.82 -16.30 -22.03
N GLU A 64 4.41 -15.66 -20.94
CA GLU A 64 3.55 -14.47 -20.96
C GLU A 64 4.15 -13.32 -21.79
N SER A 65 5.46 -13.10 -21.70
CA SER A 65 6.16 -12.04 -22.43
C SER A 65 6.24 -12.27 -23.95
N PHE A 66 6.15 -13.52 -24.39
CA PHE A 66 6.17 -13.87 -25.82
C PHE A 66 4.78 -14.06 -26.44
N PHE A 67 3.71 -14.09 -25.66
CA PHE A 67 2.33 -14.21 -26.12
C PHE A 67 1.53 -12.92 -25.88
N THR A 68 2.07 -11.78 -26.33
CA THR A 68 1.36 -10.49 -26.32
C THR A 68 0.57 -10.32 -27.63
N PRO A 69 -0.47 -9.46 -27.69
CA PRO A 69 -1.16 -9.14 -28.94
C PRO A 69 -0.21 -8.71 -30.07
N PHE A 70 0.84 -7.96 -29.76
CA PHE A 70 1.86 -7.51 -30.72
C PHE A 70 2.67 -8.66 -31.29
N THR A 71 3.24 -9.49 -30.44
CA THR A 71 4.02 -10.64 -30.87
C THR A 71 3.19 -11.64 -31.68
N MET A 72 1.90 -11.79 -31.33
CA MET A 72 0.97 -12.65 -32.10
C MET A 72 0.69 -12.09 -33.50
N VAL A 73 0.54 -10.77 -33.63
CA VAL A 73 0.39 -10.13 -34.95
C VAL A 73 1.66 -10.20 -35.75
N LEU A 74 2.83 -9.95 -35.15
CA LEU A 74 4.12 -10.14 -35.80
C LEU A 74 4.29 -11.59 -36.32
N LEU A 75 3.87 -12.58 -35.52
CA LEU A 75 3.91 -13.99 -35.90
C LEU A 75 2.97 -14.27 -37.08
N LEU A 76 1.76 -13.69 -37.05
CA LEU A 76 0.80 -13.80 -38.16
C LEU A 76 1.40 -13.18 -39.44
N LEU A 77 1.94 -11.98 -39.37
CA LEU A 77 2.55 -11.28 -40.50
C LEU A 77 3.78 -12.03 -40.99
N ALA A 78 4.63 -12.53 -40.08
CA ALA A 78 5.78 -13.36 -40.46
C ALA A 78 5.36 -14.65 -41.19
N THR A 79 4.28 -15.28 -40.75
CA THR A 79 3.71 -16.47 -41.38
C THR A 79 3.18 -16.14 -42.77
N VAL A 80 2.42 -15.09 -42.94
CA VAL A 80 1.93 -14.64 -44.26
C VAL A 80 3.09 -14.32 -45.18
N SER A 81 4.08 -13.54 -44.69
CA SER A 81 5.27 -13.18 -45.50
C SER A 81 6.10 -14.42 -45.90
N LEU A 82 6.19 -15.42 -45.02
CA LEU A 82 6.85 -16.68 -45.36
C LEU A 82 6.19 -17.38 -46.56
N PHE A 83 4.86 -17.37 -46.62
CA PHE A 83 4.15 -17.93 -47.77
C PHE A 83 4.22 -17.06 -49.01
N THR A 84 4.05 -15.73 -48.89
CA THR A 84 4.02 -14.80 -50.05
C THR A 84 5.39 -14.53 -50.64
N ASP A 85 6.45 -14.47 -49.82
CA ASP A 85 7.78 -14.01 -50.26
C ASP A 85 8.79 -15.18 -50.41
N TYR A 86 8.45 -16.39 -49.92
CA TYR A 86 9.36 -17.53 -49.98
C TYR A 86 8.74 -18.81 -50.56
N VAL A 87 7.53 -19.24 -50.10
CA VAL A 87 6.95 -20.53 -50.48
C VAL A 87 6.33 -20.47 -51.88
N PHE A 88 5.53 -19.45 -52.17
CA PHE A 88 4.79 -19.32 -53.43
C PHE A 88 5.52 -18.54 -54.54
N VAL A 89 6.79 -18.17 -54.33
CA VAL A 89 7.58 -17.37 -55.24
C VAL A 89 8.66 -18.24 -55.93
N PRO A 90 8.97 -18.01 -57.21
CA PRO A 90 10.05 -18.70 -57.95
C PRO A 90 11.38 -18.62 -57.21
N ALA A 91 12.28 -19.60 -57.45
CA ALA A 91 13.51 -19.77 -56.68
C ALA A 91 14.49 -18.56 -56.76
N ASP A 92 14.45 -17.81 -57.86
CA ASP A 92 15.24 -16.59 -58.14
C ASP A 92 14.72 -15.33 -57.45
N GLN A 93 13.51 -15.36 -56.88
CA GLN A 93 12.86 -14.21 -56.20
C GLN A 93 12.57 -14.46 -54.69
N LYS A 94 13.06 -15.57 -54.12
CA LYS A 94 12.86 -15.93 -52.73
C LYS A 94 13.58 -14.95 -51.79
N ASP A 95 12.82 -14.32 -50.88
CA ASP A 95 13.34 -13.41 -49.88
C ASP A 95 12.81 -13.76 -48.47
N LEU A 96 13.69 -14.06 -47.51
CA LEU A 96 13.37 -14.35 -46.12
C LEU A 96 13.63 -13.14 -45.22
N SER A 97 14.12 -12.04 -45.76
CA SER A 97 14.57 -10.89 -44.97
C SER A 97 13.45 -10.35 -44.08
N THR A 98 12.23 -10.21 -44.59
CA THR A 98 11.05 -9.76 -43.87
C THR A 98 10.70 -10.67 -42.71
N VAL A 99 10.74 -12.00 -42.94
CA VAL A 99 10.44 -13.00 -41.89
C VAL A 99 11.48 -12.97 -40.79
N ILE A 100 12.76 -12.88 -41.12
CA ILE A 100 13.89 -12.79 -40.17
C ILE A 100 13.75 -11.57 -39.29
N ILE A 101 13.38 -10.41 -39.84
CA ILE A 101 13.20 -9.19 -39.05
C ILE A 101 12.02 -9.32 -38.09
N MET A 102 10.86 -9.83 -38.55
CA MET A 102 9.70 -10.01 -37.69
C MET A 102 10.00 -10.96 -36.53
N ILE A 103 10.75 -12.05 -36.79
CA ILE A 103 11.19 -12.95 -35.71
C ILE A 103 12.17 -12.24 -34.78
N THR A 104 13.10 -11.44 -35.31
CA THR A 104 14.03 -10.63 -34.49
C THR A 104 13.28 -9.63 -33.63
N MET A 105 12.24 -8.98 -34.14
CA MET A 105 11.36 -8.07 -33.37
C MET A 105 10.62 -8.81 -32.26
N ILE A 106 10.07 -10.00 -32.54
CA ILE A 106 9.42 -10.85 -31.51
C ILE A 106 10.42 -11.17 -30.39
N ILE A 107 11.66 -11.53 -30.75
CA ILE A 107 12.71 -11.84 -29.77
C ILE A 107 13.06 -10.60 -28.93
N ILE A 108 13.28 -9.44 -29.58
CA ILE A 108 13.64 -8.20 -28.88
C ILE A 108 12.50 -7.76 -27.94
N SER A 109 11.26 -7.70 -28.44
CA SER A 109 10.08 -7.31 -27.66
C SER A 109 9.83 -8.28 -26.50
N GLY A 110 9.83 -9.59 -26.78
CA GLY A 110 9.63 -10.63 -25.77
C GLY A 110 10.73 -10.64 -24.71
N LEU A 111 11.99 -10.49 -25.11
CA LEU A 111 13.12 -10.46 -24.18
C LEU A 111 13.10 -9.18 -23.30
N THR A 112 12.78 -8.04 -23.88
CA THR A 112 12.63 -6.77 -23.13
C THR A 112 11.54 -6.88 -22.07
N SER A 113 10.35 -7.38 -22.45
CA SER A 113 9.23 -7.62 -21.53
C SER A 113 9.60 -8.64 -20.46
N PHE A 114 10.27 -9.73 -20.82
CA PHE A 114 10.70 -10.76 -19.87
C PHE A 114 11.67 -10.22 -18.83
N ILE A 115 12.73 -9.52 -19.25
CA ILE A 115 13.71 -8.92 -18.35
C ILE A 115 13.03 -7.93 -17.40
N GLN A 116 12.10 -7.12 -17.90
CA GLN A 116 11.34 -6.15 -17.12
C GLN A 116 10.46 -6.85 -16.08
N ASN A 117 9.69 -7.87 -16.49
CA ASN A 117 8.81 -8.62 -15.59
C ASN A 117 9.59 -9.32 -14.48
N VAL A 118 10.73 -9.96 -14.81
CA VAL A 118 11.59 -10.62 -13.80
C VAL A 118 12.15 -9.59 -12.81
N LYS A 119 12.77 -8.49 -13.30
CA LYS A 119 13.31 -7.44 -12.43
C LYS A 119 12.25 -6.83 -11.52
N THR A 120 11.05 -6.64 -12.04
CA THR A 120 9.91 -6.11 -11.29
C THR A 120 9.48 -7.07 -10.19
N ASN A 121 9.35 -8.38 -10.51
CA ASN A 121 8.96 -9.39 -9.54
C ASN A 121 10.01 -9.55 -8.42
N ASP A 122 11.30 -9.63 -8.78
CA ASP A 122 12.39 -9.76 -7.82
C ASP A 122 12.40 -8.54 -6.85
N ALA A 123 12.23 -7.32 -7.36
CA ALA A 123 12.15 -6.12 -6.53
C ALA A 123 10.93 -6.10 -5.61
N VAL A 124 9.78 -6.60 -6.06
CA VAL A 124 8.57 -6.74 -5.22
C VAL A 124 8.80 -7.76 -4.09
N GLU A 125 9.42 -8.88 -4.41
CA GLU A 125 9.73 -9.93 -3.42
C GLU A 125 10.71 -9.42 -2.35
N ASP A 126 11.76 -8.71 -2.75
CA ASP A 126 12.71 -8.08 -1.82
C ASP A 126 12.01 -7.09 -0.87
N LEU A 127 11.11 -6.25 -1.39
CA LEU A 127 10.34 -5.31 -0.57
C LEU A 127 9.41 -6.00 0.43
N LEU A 128 8.72 -7.06 0.02
CA LEU A 128 7.83 -7.82 0.90
C LEU A 128 8.60 -8.54 2.00
N ASN A 129 9.84 -8.95 1.74
CA ASN A 129 10.72 -9.60 2.72
C ASN A 129 11.30 -8.63 3.76
N MET A 130 11.27 -7.30 3.51
CA MET A 130 11.69 -6.29 4.49
C MET A 130 10.74 -6.17 5.68
N VAL A 131 9.48 -6.60 5.54
CA VAL A 131 8.47 -6.57 6.62
C VAL A 131 8.18 -8.00 7.05
N SER A 132 8.83 -8.45 8.11
CA SER A 132 8.54 -9.74 8.73
C SER A 132 7.68 -9.56 9.98
N VAL A 133 6.59 -10.30 10.07
CA VAL A 133 5.87 -10.49 11.34
C VAL A 133 6.70 -11.49 12.16
N THR A 134 7.02 -11.13 13.39
CA THR A 134 7.82 -11.96 14.30
C THR A 134 6.96 -12.57 15.40
N THR A 135 7.43 -13.58 16.06
CA THR A 135 6.77 -14.20 17.21
C THR A 135 7.81 -14.65 18.22
N ASN A 136 7.43 -14.63 19.50
CA ASN A 136 8.31 -15.02 20.60
C ASN A 136 8.18 -16.52 20.87
N ILE A 137 9.25 -17.27 20.62
CA ILE A 137 9.32 -18.70 20.83
C ILE A 137 10.37 -19.07 21.85
N ARG A 138 10.20 -20.26 22.47
CA ARG A 138 11.22 -20.88 23.34
C ARG A 138 11.91 -22.01 22.60
N ARG A 139 13.23 -21.87 22.41
CA ARG A 139 14.12 -22.92 21.89
C ARG A 139 15.39 -22.98 22.74
N ASN A 140 15.92 -24.15 22.98
CA ASN A 140 17.12 -24.36 23.83
C ASN A 140 16.99 -23.68 25.21
N LYS A 141 15.82 -23.70 25.85
CA LYS A 141 15.54 -23.06 27.16
C LYS A 141 15.62 -21.54 27.16
N LYS A 142 15.68 -20.90 25.98
CA LYS A 142 15.77 -19.44 25.84
C LYS A 142 14.64 -18.94 25.00
N ASP A 143 14.03 -17.87 25.45
CA ASP A 143 13.04 -17.12 24.65
C ASP A 143 13.78 -16.35 23.57
N LYS A 144 13.27 -16.42 22.33
CA LYS A 144 13.85 -15.81 21.15
C LYS A 144 12.76 -15.36 20.20
N GLU A 145 12.92 -14.18 19.65
CA GLU A 145 12.07 -13.66 18.60
C GLU A 145 12.52 -14.19 17.23
N ILE A 146 11.58 -14.78 16.47
CA ILE A 146 11.84 -15.29 15.12
C ILE A 146 10.74 -14.84 14.16
N SER A 147 11.02 -14.88 12.86
CA SER A 147 9.98 -14.69 11.84
C SER A 147 8.89 -15.78 11.96
N THR A 148 7.62 -15.41 11.90
CA THR A 148 6.48 -16.34 11.91
C THR A 148 6.60 -17.42 10.84
N LYS A 149 7.28 -17.15 9.73
CA LYS A 149 7.54 -18.10 8.64
C LYS A 149 8.42 -19.28 9.09
N GLN A 150 9.23 -19.10 10.13
CA GLN A 150 10.18 -20.11 10.64
C GLN A 150 9.62 -20.93 11.80
N VAL A 151 8.36 -20.74 12.16
CA VAL A 151 7.66 -21.52 13.17
C VAL A 151 7.42 -22.93 12.65
N VAL A 152 7.70 -23.93 13.49
CA VAL A 152 7.51 -25.35 13.16
C VAL A 152 6.62 -26.04 14.19
N VAL A 153 6.01 -27.15 13.80
CA VAL A 153 5.23 -28.00 14.70
C VAL A 153 6.07 -28.45 15.89
N GLY A 154 5.57 -28.27 17.10
CA GLY A 154 6.27 -28.56 18.36
C GLY A 154 7.04 -27.38 18.97
N ASP A 155 7.10 -26.22 18.30
CA ASP A 155 7.64 -24.99 18.94
C ASP A 155 6.77 -24.57 20.12
N ILE A 156 7.40 -24.03 21.16
CA ILE A 156 6.72 -23.40 22.29
C ILE A 156 6.65 -21.90 22.03
N ILE A 157 5.43 -21.36 22.05
CA ILE A 157 5.18 -19.92 21.77
C ILE A 157 4.66 -19.26 23.06
N ASN A 158 5.26 -18.10 23.38
CA ASN A 158 4.74 -17.16 24.37
C ASN A 158 3.81 -16.16 23.66
N ILE A 159 2.62 -15.98 24.20
CA ILE A 159 1.51 -15.21 23.57
C ILE A 159 1.05 -14.12 24.52
N HIS A 160 0.84 -12.91 24.00
CA HIS A 160 0.42 -11.73 24.76
C HIS A 160 -0.72 -10.98 24.07
N ALA A 161 -1.37 -10.11 24.81
CA ALA A 161 -2.38 -9.21 24.24
C ALA A 161 -1.80 -8.39 23.06
N GLY A 162 -2.51 -8.36 21.95
CA GLY A 162 -2.08 -7.71 20.70
C GLY A 162 -1.42 -8.64 19.69
N ASP A 163 -0.98 -9.83 20.09
CA ASP A 163 -0.37 -10.81 19.20
C ASP A 163 -1.40 -11.42 18.27
N MET A 164 -0.99 -11.66 17.05
CA MET A 164 -1.70 -12.51 16.11
C MET A 164 -1.13 -13.93 16.20
N VAL A 165 -2.02 -14.90 16.37
CA VAL A 165 -1.64 -16.31 16.49
C VAL A 165 -0.99 -16.80 15.18
N PRO A 166 0.31 -17.19 15.21
CA PRO A 166 1.08 -17.47 13.99
C PRO A 166 0.82 -18.85 13.38
N ALA A 167 0.25 -19.76 14.16
CA ALA A 167 0.00 -21.16 13.78
C ALA A 167 -1.17 -21.70 14.60
N ASP A 168 -1.65 -22.93 14.36
CA ASP A 168 -2.60 -23.55 15.27
C ASP A 168 -1.84 -24.04 16.52
N ILE A 169 -2.33 -23.64 17.71
CA ILE A 169 -1.59 -23.78 18.97
C ILE A 169 -2.48 -24.46 20.03
N ARG A 170 -1.95 -25.48 20.70
CA ARG A 170 -2.51 -26.04 21.92
C ARG A 170 -1.97 -25.27 23.11
N LEU A 171 -2.82 -24.67 23.91
CA LEU A 171 -2.46 -23.91 25.09
C LEU A 171 -1.98 -24.85 26.22
N LEU A 172 -0.87 -24.51 26.83
CA LEU A 172 -0.27 -25.24 27.96
C LEU A 172 -0.50 -24.52 29.28
N GLN A 173 -0.42 -23.20 29.26
CA GLN A 173 -0.68 -22.29 30.37
C GLN A 173 -1.41 -21.06 29.88
N THR A 174 -2.37 -20.55 30.65
CA THR A 174 -3.12 -19.32 30.33
C THR A 174 -3.34 -18.50 31.59
N LYS A 175 -3.34 -17.18 31.43
CA LYS A 175 -3.73 -16.24 32.45
C LYS A 175 -4.64 -15.17 31.82
N ASP A 176 -5.94 -15.23 32.11
CA ASP A 176 -6.99 -14.33 31.64
C ASP A 176 -6.93 -14.11 30.10
N LEU A 177 -6.73 -15.21 29.37
CA LEU A 177 -6.50 -15.18 27.91
C LEU A 177 -7.82 -15.11 27.16
N PHE A 178 -8.07 -13.99 26.47
CA PHE A 178 -9.21 -13.83 25.58
C PHE A 178 -8.75 -13.72 24.12
N CYS A 179 -9.37 -14.52 23.26
CA CYS A 179 -9.04 -14.61 21.85
C CYS A 179 -10.24 -14.24 20.97
N SER A 180 -10.05 -13.38 19.97
CA SER A 180 -11.04 -13.06 18.95
C SER A 180 -10.84 -13.95 17.72
N SER A 181 -11.87 -14.69 17.35
CA SER A 181 -11.90 -15.56 16.17
C SER A 181 -12.54 -14.90 14.94
N SER A 182 -12.75 -13.59 14.96
CA SER A 182 -13.44 -12.84 13.90
C SER A 182 -12.87 -13.04 12.49
N SER A 183 -11.60 -13.39 12.39
CA SER A 183 -10.92 -13.71 11.11
C SER A 183 -11.33 -15.07 10.53
N LEU A 184 -11.89 -15.96 11.33
CA LEU A 184 -12.27 -17.33 10.94
C LEU A 184 -13.79 -17.53 10.81
N ASN A 185 -14.55 -17.03 11.79
CA ASN A 185 -16.00 -17.23 11.86
C ASN A 185 -16.83 -15.94 11.71
N GLY A 186 -16.18 -14.78 11.63
CA GLY A 186 -16.84 -13.46 11.53
C GLY A 186 -17.40 -12.93 12.85
N GLU A 187 -17.32 -13.67 13.96
CA GLU A 187 -17.80 -13.23 15.27
C GLU A 187 -16.75 -12.38 15.98
N SER A 188 -17.12 -11.16 16.36
CA SER A 188 -16.20 -10.19 16.98
C SER A 188 -16.10 -10.31 18.49
N THR A 189 -16.97 -11.09 19.16
CA THR A 189 -16.94 -11.24 20.61
C THR A 189 -15.74 -12.11 21.04
N PRO A 190 -14.83 -11.60 21.89
CA PRO A 190 -13.70 -12.39 22.37
C PRO A 190 -14.16 -13.54 23.24
N VAL A 191 -13.55 -14.70 23.06
CA VAL A 191 -13.83 -15.92 23.82
C VAL A 191 -12.67 -16.19 24.78
N GLU A 192 -12.99 -16.52 26.03
CA GLU A 192 -12.00 -16.91 27.02
C GLU A 192 -11.38 -18.28 26.65
N LYS A 193 -10.06 -18.38 26.74
CA LYS A 193 -9.29 -19.60 26.45
C LYS A 193 -8.57 -20.06 27.71
N ILE A 194 -8.80 -21.34 28.07
CA ILE A 194 -8.32 -21.94 29.32
C ILE A 194 -7.56 -23.23 29.00
N ALA A 195 -6.29 -23.30 29.31
CA ALA A 195 -5.39 -24.41 28.97
C ALA A 195 -5.83 -25.76 29.57
N THR A 196 -6.44 -25.75 30.76
CA THR A 196 -6.84 -26.96 31.52
C THR A 196 -8.26 -27.41 31.23
N LYS A 197 -9.07 -26.57 30.52
CA LYS A 197 -10.49 -26.89 30.20
C LYS A 197 -10.54 -27.69 28.89
N LYS A 198 -11.00 -28.93 28.98
CA LYS A 198 -11.23 -29.77 27.78
C LYS A 198 -12.56 -29.40 27.10
N PRO A 199 -12.68 -29.56 25.77
CA PRO A 199 -13.94 -29.38 25.07
C PRO A 199 -14.97 -30.44 25.53
N ASP A 200 -16.23 -30.05 25.70
CA ASP A 200 -17.32 -30.94 26.07
C ASP A 200 -17.63 -31.93 24.91
N GLN A 201 -18.07 -33.14 25.23
CA GLN A 201 -18.41 -34.15 24.21
C GLN A 201 -19.50 -33.70 23.21
N LYS A 202 -20.38 -32.79 23.61
CA LYS A 202 -21.43 -32.21 22.76
C LYS A 202 -20.89 -31.20 21.75
N ASP A 203 -19.75 -30.58 22.01
CA ASP A 203 -19.15 -29.48 21.21
C ASP A 203 -17.99 -29.97 20.35
N MET A 204 -17.77 -31.30 20.27
CA MET A 204 -16.65 -31.89 19.53
C MET A 204 -16.63 -31.60 18.03
N ASP A 205 -17.77 -31.20 17.46
CA ASP A 205 -17.86 -30.83 16.04
C ASP A 205 -17.60 -29.33 15.80
N GLN A 206 -17.64 -28.52 16.86
CA GLN A 206 -17.35 -27.07 16.83
C GLN A 206 -15.89 -26.79 17.26
N TYR A 207 -14.95 -27.34 16.49
CA TYR A 207 -13.53 -27.27 16.83
C TYR A 207 -12.97 -25.84 16.93
N LEU A 208 -13.59 -24.83 16.32
CA LEU A 208 -13.20 -23.42 16.44
C LEU A 208 -13.39 -22.86 17.86
N ASP A 209 -14.30 -23.44 18.63
CA ASP A 209 -14.68 -22.98 19.96
C ASP A 209 -13.96 -23.72 21.10
N TYR A 210 -13.03 -24.64 20.77
CA TYR A 210 -12.29 -25.36 21.79
C TYR A 210 -11.58 -24.40 22.76
N PRO A 211 -11.80 -24.59 24.08
CA PRO A 211 -11.29 -23.65 25.09
C PRO A 211 -9.77 -23.66 25.21
N ASP A 212 -9.12 -24.72 24.81
CA ASP A 212 -7.71 -24.99 24.99
C ASP A 212 -6.88 -24.92 23.71
N VAL A 213 -7.50 -24.52 22.58
CA VAL A 213 -6.86 -24.34 21.27
C VAL A 213 -7.12 -22.95 20.73
N ILE A 214 -6.09 -22.37 20.14
CA ILE A 214 -6.17 -21.12 19.37
C ILE A 214 -5.62 -21.36 17.98
N TYR A 215 -6.16 -20.65 16.99
CA TYR A 215 -5.96 -20.94 15.57
C TYR A 215 -5.20 -19.82 14.87
N GLN A 216 -4.46 -20.19 13.83
CA GLN A 216 -3.73 -19.23 13.00
C GLN A 216 -4.65 -18.10 12.51
N GLY A 217 -4.17 -16.87 12.64
CA GLY A 217 -4.87 -15.68 12.16
C GLY A 217 -5.92 -15.13 13.15
N THR A 218 -6.15 -15.77 14.29
CA THR A 218 -6.93 -15.19 15.41
C THR A 218 -6.06 -14.21 16.19
N THR A 219 -6.69 -13.35 17.00
CA THR A 219 -5.99 -12.27 17.71
C THR A 219 -6.21 -12.39 19.22
N ILE A 220 -5.15 -12.21 19.98
CA ILE A 220 -5.22 -12.14 21.44
C ILE A 220 -5.66 -10.74 21.84
N VAL A 221 -6.82 -10.65 22.51
CA VAL A 221 -7.41 -9.38 22.94
C VAL A 221 -6.91 -8.97 24.32
N SER A 222 -6.79 -9.93 25.25
CA SER A 222 -6.27 -9.67 26.60
C SER A 222 -5.61 -10.93 27.16
N GLY A 223 -4.83 -10.75 28.25
CA GLY A 223 -4.16 -11.82 28.97
C GLY A 223 -2.89 -12.31 28.32
N SER A 224 -2.39 -13.44 28.79
CA SER A 224 -1.17 -14.08 28.29
C SER A 224 -1.28 -15.61 28.33
N GLY A 225 -0.46 -16.30 27.53
CA GLY A 225 -0.45 -17.75 27.50
C GLY A 225 0.86 -18.32 26.94
N VAL A 226 1.07 -19.58 27.21
CA VAL A 226 2.14 -20.40 26.63
C VAL A 226 1.49 -21.57 25.92
N GLY A 227 1.89 -21.88 24.69
CA GLY A 227 1.32 -22.98 23.94
C GLY A 227 2.32 -23.70 23.06
N VAL A 228 1.96 -24.89 22.59
CA VAL A 228 2.74 -25.70 21.66
C VAL A 228 2.08 -25.70 20.29
N VAL A 229 2.87 -25.53 19.24
CA VAL A 229 2.41 -25.51 17.84
C VAL A 229 1.93 -26.86 17.38
N LEU A 230 0.67 -26.94 16.90
CA LEU A 230 0.02 -28.15 16.39
C LEU A 230 0.20 -28.33 14.89
N ALA A 231 -0.02 -27.25 14.14
CA ALA A 231 0.01 -27.24 12.68
C ALA A 231 0.52 -25.89 12.15
N THR A 232 1.16 -25.91 10.97
CA THR A 232 1.75 -24.74 10.31
C THR A 232 1.31 -24.67 8.84
N GLY A 233 1.29 -23.48 8.27
CA GLY A 233 1.05 -23.21 6.84
C GLY A 233 -0.28 -23.77 6.33
N GLU A 234 -0.26 -24.51 5.23
CA GLU A 234 -1.46 -25.12 4.61
C GLU A 234 -2.18 -26.14 5.49
N GLN A 235 -1.52 -26.65 6.52
CA GLN A 235 -2.10 -27.67 7.42
C GLN A 235 -2.94 -27.04 8.54
N THR A 236 -2.83 -25.73 8.78
CA THR A 236 -3.67 -25.01 9.74
C THR A 236 -5.13 -24.94 9.30
N VAL A 237 -6.03 -24.67 10.25
CA VAL A 237 -7.44 -24.41 9.94
C VAL A 237 -7.59 -23.25 8.98
N PHE A 238 -6.87 -22.15 9.21
CA PHE A 238 -6.84 -20.98 8.34
C PHE A 238 -6.31 -21.31 6.95
N GLY A 239 -5.21 -22.07 6.84
CA GLY A 239 -4.61 -22.47 5.57
C GLY A 239 -5.57 -23.27 4.70
N ARG A 240 -6.36 -24.13 5.31
CA ARG A 240 -7.40 -24.93 4.61
C ARG A 240 -8.55 -24.07 4.12
N LEU A 241 -9.07 -23.15 4.96
CA LEU A 241 -10.14 -22.22 4.58
C LEU A 241 -9.68 -21.26 3.47
N ALA A 242 -8.45 -20.76 3.55
CA ALA A 242 -7.89 -19.87 2.54
C ALA A 242 -7.78 -20.52 1.16
N LYS A 243 -7.51 -21.82 1.10
CA LYS A 243 -7.45 -22.60 -0.15
C LYS A 243 -8.82 -22.73 -0.83
N ASP A 244 -9.89 -22.82 -0.04
CA ASP A 244 -11.27 -22.90 -0.54
C ASP A 244 -11.82 -21.50 -0.95
N ILE A 245 -11.28 -20.41 -0.38
CA ILE A 245 -11.71 -19.00 -0.62
C ILE A 245 -10.89 -18.31 -1.74
N SER A 246 -9.76 -18.88 -2.17
CA SER A 246 -8.83 -18.23 -3.11
C SER A 246 -9.43 -17.85 -4.49
N ASN A 247 -10.72 -18.11 -4.73
CA ASN A 247 -11.46 -17.75 -5.94
C ASN A 247 -12.39 -16.55 -5.80
N ASN A 248 -12.45 -15.86 -4.66
CA ASN A 248 -13.41 -14.78 -4.46
C ASN A 248 -12.75 -13.39 -4.36
N ASP A 249 -13.11 -12.57 -5.30
CA ASP A 249 -13.18 -11.11 -5.39
C ASP A 249 -12.14 -10.27 -4.61
N VAL A 250 -11.03 -10.01 -5.27
CA VAL A 250 -10.21 -8.83 -5.00
C VAL A 250 -11.06 -7.60 -5.38
N LYS A 251 -11.44 -6.76 -4.42
CA LYS A 251 -12.13 -5.49 -4.70
C LYS A 251 -11.28 -4.66 -5.66
N GLU A 252 -11.87 -4.30 -6.81
CA GLU A 252 -11.23 -3.44 -7.79
C GLU A 252 -10.94 -2.07 -7.18
N THR A 253 -9.73 -1.58 -7.37
CA THR A 253 -9.35 -0.22 -6.96
C THR A 253 -9.82 0.81 -8.00
N ASN A 254 -9.90 2.10 -7.63
CA ASN A 254 -10.16 3.19 -8.59
C ASN A 254 -9.16 3.19 -9.75
N PHE A 255 -7.95 2.73 -9.49
CA PHE A 255 -6.91 2.51 -10.50
C PHE A 255 -7.30 1.43 -11.51
N ASP A 256 -7.71 0.25 -11.05
CA ASP A 256 -8.10 -0.86 -11.92
C ASP A 256 -9.28 -0.46 -12.83
N VAL A 257 -10.25 0.26 -12.26
CA VAL A 257 -11.39 0.83 -13.01
C VAL A 257 -10.90 1.86 -14.04
N GLY A 258 -9.95 2.71 -13.66
CA GLY A 258 -9.34 3.70 -14.56
C GLY A 258 -8.65 3.05 -15.76
N ILE A 259 -7.80 2.06 -15.53
CA ILE A 259 -7.12 1.28 -16.60
C ILE A 259 -8.12 0.57 -17.51
N LYS A 260 -9.16 -0.08 -16.94
CA LYS A 260 -10.23 -0.72 -17.73
C LYS A 260 -10.93 0.27 -18.64
N ASN A 261 -11.25 1.47 -18.15
CA ASN A 261 -11.90 2.51 -18.94
C ASN A 261 -11.02 3.01 -20.10
N ILE A 262 -9.73 3.17 -19.88
CA ILE A 262 -8.75 3.52 -20.91
C ILE A 262 -8.66 2.40 -21.96
N SER A 263 -8.51 1.15 -21.53
CA SER A 263 -8.48 -0.01 -22.42
C SER A 263 -9.75 -0.13 -23.27
N LYS A 264 -10.93 0.11 -22.66
CA LYS A 264 -12.21 0.13 -23.37
C LYS A 264 -12.28 1.23 -24.41
N LEU A 265 -11.80 2.45 -24.09
CA LEU A 265 -11.74 3.57 -25.05
C LEU A 265 -10.91 3.20 -26.28
N LEU A 266 -9.71 2.66 -26.07
CA LEU A 266 -8.79 2.27 -27.12
C LEU A 266 -9.35 1.12 -28.00
N LEU A 267 -9.90 0.08 -27.36
CA LEU A 267 -10.57 -1.02 -28.05
C LEU A 267 -11.73 -0.54 -28.93
N THR A 268 -12.54 0.41 -28.43
CA THR A 268 -13.63 0.99 -29.20
C THR A 268 -13.10 1.76 -30.41
N MET A 269 -12.03 2.55 -30.23
CA MET A 269 -11.39 3.25 -31.35
C MET A 269 -10.81 2.28 -32.39
N THR A 270 -10.10 1.27 -31.97
CA THR A 270 -9.54 0.24 -32.85
C THR A 270 -10.65 -0.48 -33.65
N ALA A 271 -11.77 -0.82 -33.00
CA ALA A 271 -12.90 -1.48 -33.65
C ALA A 271 -13.59 -0.63 -34.74
N ILE A 272 -13.46 0.69 -34.66
CA ILE A 272 -13.99 1.62 -35.69
C ILE A 272 -12.97 1.86 -36.79
N ILE A 273 -11.71 2.11 -36.41
CA ILE A 273 -10.68 2.61 -37.32
C ILE A 273 -10.08 1.51 -38.19
N ALA A 274 -9.81 0.33 -37.65
CA ALA A 274 -9.20 -0.75 -38.42
C ALA A 274 -10.06 -1.19 -39.63
N PRO A 275 -11.40 -1.40 -39.49
CA PRO A 275 -12.24 -1.66 -40.63
C PRO A 275 -12.30 -0.49 -41.64
N LEU A 276 -12.26 0.76 -41.16
CA LEU A 276 -12.27 1.94 -42.02
C LEU A 276 -11.00 2.00 -42.87
N VAL A 277 -9.82 1.77 -42.27
CA VAL A 277 -8.51 1.68 -42.99
C VAL A 277 -8.52 0.55 -43.99
N LEU A 278 -9.06 -0.63 -43.63
CA LEU A 278 -9.21 -1.77 -44.53
C LEU A 278 -10.06 -1.40 -45.77
N ILE A 279 -11.24 -0.85 -45.53
CA ILE A 279 -12.16 -0.51 -46.62
C ILE A 279 -11.57 0.57 -47.57
N ILE A 280 -11.01 1.65 -46.97
CA ILE A 280 -10.43 2.74 -47.77
C ILE A 280 -9.27 2.19 -48.64
N ASN A 281 -8.32 1.46 -48.04
CA ASN A 281 -7.18 0.93 -48.81
C ASN A 281 -7.61 -0.18 -49.79
N GLY A 282 -8.55 -1.05 -49.42
CA GLY A 282 -9.09 -2.08 -50.31
C GLY A 282 -9.72 -1.51 -51.57
N LEU A 283 -10.56 -0.46 -51.38
CA LEU A 283 -11.24 0.20 -52.51
C LEU A 283 -10.31 1.09 -53.34
N THR A 284 -9.40 1.83 -52.72
CA THR A 284 -8.54 2.80 -53.41
C THR A 284 -7.30 2.17 -54.05
N LYS A 285 -6.76 1.08 -53.50
CA LYS A 285 -5.51 0.44 -53.96
C LYS A 285 -5.77 -0.91 -54.71
N GLY A 286 -6.96 -1.49 -54.53
CA GLY A 286 -7.35 -2.73 -55.23
C GLY A 286 -6.71 -4.04 -54.69
N ASN A 287 -5.87 -3.97 -53.69
CA ASN A 287 -5.21 -5.13 -53.08
C ASN A 287 -5.70 -5.35 -51.64
N TRP A 288 -6.72 -6.20 -51.49
CA TRP A 288 -7.38 -6.48 -50.23
C TRP A 288 -6.49 -7.16 -49.21
N LEU A 289 -5.54 -8.02 -49.64
CA LEU A 289 -4.62 -8.70 -48.72
C LEU A 289 -3.67 -7.69 -48.08
N ASN A 290 -3.03 -6.84 -48.88
CA ASN A 290 -2.17 -5.79 -48.36
C ASN A 290 -2.93 -4.78 -47.50
N ALA A 291 -4.17 -4.43 -47.87
CA ALA A 291 -5.04 -3.58 -47.08
C ALA A 291 -5.39 -4.20 -45.73
N LEU A 292 -5.62 -5.52 -45.69
CA LEU A 292 -5.91 -6.24 -44.43
C LEU A 292 -4.67 -6.26 -43.52
N LEU A 293 -3.50 -6.61 -44.05
CA LEU A 293 -2.27 -6.63 -43.28
C LEU A 293 -1.90 -5.25 -42.73
N PHE A 294 -2.13 -4.20 -43.52
CA PHE A 294 -1.92 -2.82 -43.11
C PHE A 294 -2.94 -2.39 -42.02
N ALA A 295 -4.20 -2.75 -42.17
CA ALA A 295 -5.24 -2.47 -41.17
C ALA A 295 -4.96 -3.20 -39.84
N ILE A 296 -4.49 -4.44 -39.90
CA ILE A 296 -4.09 -5.20 -38.69
C ILE A 296 -2.87 -4.52 -38.02
N ALA A 297 -1.85 -4.14 -38.76
CA ALA A 297 -0.69 -3.44 -38.23
C ALA A 297 -1.10 -2.10 -37.59
N THR A 298 -1.99 -1.34 -38.24
CA THR A 298 -2.56 -0.10 -37.71
C THR A 298 -3.35 -0.35 -36.40
N ALA A 299 -4.14 -1.41 -36.35
CA ALA A 299 -4.92 -1.79 -35.15
C ALA A 299 -4.02 -2.10 -33.96
N VAL A 300 -2.88 -2.74 -34.19
CA VAL A 300 -1.89 -3.06 -33.14
C VAL A 300 -1.18 -1.80 -32.65
N GLY A 301 -0.72 -0.92 -33.55
CA GLY A 301 -0.13 0.36 -33.17
C GLY A 301 -1.04 1.27 -32.33
N LEU A 302 -2.37 1.00 -32.34
CA LEU A 302 -3.34 1.68 -31.47
C LEU A 302 -3.33 1.17 -30.01
N THR A 303 -2.91 -0.05 -29.78
CA THR A 303 -2.94 -0.65 -28.44
C THR A 303 -1.70 -0.23 -27.66
N PRO A 304 -1.84 0.36 -26.46
CA PRO A 304 -0.69 0.78 -25.66
C PRO A 304 -0.07 -0.44 -24.98
N GLU A 305 0.71 -1.20 -25.70
CA GLU A 305 1.31 -2.46 -25.25
C GLU A 305 2.19 -2.29 -24.03
N MET A 306 2.90 -1.16 -23.97
CA MET A 306 3.79 -0.86 -22.86
C MET A 306 3.08 -0.34 -21.61
N LEU A 307 1.74 -0.13 -21.64
CA LEU A 307 1.00 0.42 -20.50
C LEU A 307 1.16 -0.44 -19.22
N PRO A 308 0.93 -1.76 -19.24
CA PRO A 308 1.11 -2.58 -18.03
C PRO A 308 2.56 -2.54 -17.53
N VAL A 309 3.52 -2.63 -18.45
CA VAL A 309 4.97 -2.62 -18.12
C VAL A 309 5.39 -1.29 -17.50
N ILE A 310 4.98 -0.16 -18.08
CA ILE A 310 5.32 1.18 -17.58
C ILE A 310 4.66 1.45 -16.23
N VAL A 311 3.39 1.08 -16.07
CA VAL A 311 2.68 1.23 -14.80
C VAL A 311 3.37 0.44 -13.71
N THR A 312 3.66 -0.84 -13.96
CA THR A 312 4.31 -1.70 -12.96
C THR A 312 5.74 -1.22 -12.65
N SER A 313 6.51 -0.86 -13.67
CA SER A 313 7.85 -0.29 -13.49
C SER A 313 7.82 1.00 -12.65
N ASN A 314 6.85 1.86 -12.90
CA ASN A 314 6.66 3.11 -12.15
C ASN A 314 6.30 2.86 -10.68
N LEU A 315 5.40 1.91 -10.40
CA LEU A 315 5.03 1.50 -9.05
C LEU A 315 6.22 0.89 -8.30
N VAL A 316 6.97 0.01 -8.94
CA VAL A 316 8.15 -0.63 -8.32
C VAL A 316 9.25 0.38 -8.04
N LYS A 317 9.58 1.25 -9.00
CA LYS A 317 10.55 2.33 -8.80
C LYS A 317 10.14 3.22 -7.63
N GLY A 318 8.87 3.63 -7.60
CA GLY A 318 8.35 4.47 -6.53
C GLY A 318 8.36 3.78 -5.18
N SER A 319 8.01 2.49 -5.12
CA SER A 319 8.07 1.71 -3.89
C SER A 319 9.50 1.57 -3.36
N LEU A 320 10.48 1.37 -4.24
CA LEU A 320 11.91 1.36 -3.87
C LEU A 320 12.36 2.74 -3.33
N GLU A 321 11.90 3.83 -3.94
CA GLU A 321 12.21 5.17 -3.46
C GLU A 321 11.54 5.46 -2.13
N MET A 322 10.28 5.07 -1.93
CA MET A 322 9.58 5.14 -0.65
C MET A 322 10.31 4.35 0.43
N SER A 323 10.82 3.16 0.11
CA SER A 323 11.57 2.31 1.05
C SER A 323 12.85 2.99 1.55
N LYS A 324 13.59 3.71 0.69
CA LYS A 324 14.76 4.49 1.10
C LYS A 324 14.44 5.59 2.12
N HIS A 325 13.20 6.08 2.09
CA HIS A 325 12.70 7.10 3.03
C HIS A 325 11.89 6.48 4.19
N GLY A 326 12.03 5.17 4.43
CA GLY A 326 11.40 4.49 5.56
C GLY A 326 9.91 4.18 5.38
N THR A 327 9.40 4.15 4.14
CA THR A 327 8.02 3.79 3.83
C THR A 327 7.99 2.49 3.02
N ILE A 328 7.52 1.40 3.61
CA ILE A 328 7.43 0.08 2.95
C ILE A 328 6.03 -0.16 2.44
N VAL A 329 5.92 -0.44 1.16
CA VAL A 329 4.64 -0.70 0.48
C VAL A 329 4.39 -2.20 0.43
N LYS A 330 3.31 -2.65 1.08
CA LYS A 330 2.86 -4.05 1.03
C LYS A 330 1.95 -4.33 -0.16
N LYS A 331 1.12 -3.35 -0.54
CA LYS A 331 0.23 -3.46 -1.70
C LYS A 331 0.55 -2.33 -2.68
N MET A 332 1.11 -2.68 -3.83
CA MET A 332 1.56 -1.71 -4.84
C MET A 332 0.44 -0.77 -5.32
N ASN A 333 -0.78 -1.29 -5.49
CA ASN A 333 -1.92 -0.49 -5.95
C ASN A 333 -2.31 0.61 -4.96
N SER A 334 -1.97 0.48 -3.67
CA SER A 334 -2.27 1.49 -2.65
C SER A 334 -1.41 2.75 -2.78
N ILE A 335 -0.27 2.69 -3.49
CA ILE A 335 0.60 3.86 -3.72
C ILE A 335 -0.18 5.00 -4.39
N GLN A 336 -1.04 4.68 -5.33
CA GLN A 336 -1.79 5.69 -6.06
C GLN A 336 -2.87 6.34 -5.21
N ASN A 337 -3.59 5.55 -4.41
CA ASN A 337 -4.54 6.08 -3.43
C ASN A 337 -3.80 6.91 -2.37
N PHE A 338 -2.58 6.52 -1.99
CA PHE A 338 -1.75 7.27 -1.05
C PHE A 338 -1.39 8.66 -1.60
N GLY A 339 -1.00 8.75 -2.87
CA GLY A 339 -0.80 10.03 -3.55
C GLY A 339 -2.08 10.86 -3.75
N ALA A 340 -3.24 10.20 -3.85
CA ALA A 340 -4.53 10.84 -4.03
C ALA A 340 -5.20 11.26 -2.71
N ALA A 341 -4.64 10.85 -1.55
CA ALA A 341 -5.21 11.16 -0.25
C ALA A 341 -5.29 12.67 -0.02
N ASP A 342 -6.48 13.12 0.35
CA ASP A 342 -6.81 14.50 0.73
C ASP A 342 -7.18 14.62 2.21
N ILE A 343 -7.49 13.48 2.88
CA ILE A 343 -7.66 13.41 4.33
C ILE A 343 -6.75 12.34 4.92
N LEU A 344 -6.03 12.72 5.98
CA LEU A 344 -5.29 11.82 6.85
C LEU A 344 -5.99 11.74 8.20
N CYS A 345 -6.51 10.58 8.53
CA CYS A 345 -7.02 10.27 9.87
C CYS A 345 -5.95 9.51 10.67
N THR A 346 -5.75 9.85 11.92
CA THR A 346 -4.77 9.17 12.79
C THR A 346 -5.21 9.23 14.25
N ASP A 347 -4.70 8.29 15.06
CA ASP A 347 -4.79 8.43 16.50
C ASP A 347 -3.82 9.51 17.00
N LYS A 348 -4.07 10.06 18.19
CA LYS A 348 -3.25 11.10 18.83
C LYS A 348 -1.91 10.55 19.28
N THR A 349 -1.96 9.43 20.03
CA THR A 349 -0.83 8.89 20.81
C THR A 349 0.27 8.31 19.91
N GLY A 350 1.51 8.73 20.17
CA GLY A 350 2.70 8.31 19.41
C GLY A 350 2.75 8.84 17.96
N THR A 351 1.68 9.50 17.46
CA THR A 351 1.68 10.18 16.16
C THR A 351 1.97 11.66 16.29
N LEU A 352 1.13 12.38 17.02
CA LEU A 352 1.36 13.78 17.38
C LEU A 352 2.34 13.93 18.54
N THR A 353 2.42 12.89 19.38
CA THR A 353 3.20 12.86 20.60
C THR A 353 4.42 11.94 20.48
N GLN A 354 5.39 12.08 21.39
CA GLN A 354 6.69 11.41 21.33
C GLN A 354 6.64 9.90 21.60
N ASN A 355 5.48 9.34 21.92
CA ASN A 355 5.33 7.97 22.44
C ASN A 355 6.17 7.71 23.70
N LYS A 356 6.48 8.80 24.42
CA LYS A 356 7.16 8.80 25.71
C LYS A 356 6.22 9.49 26.71
N VAL A 357 5.73 8.71 27.64
CA VAL A 357 4.94 9.25 28.74
C VAL A 357 5.89 9.60 29.87
N VAL A 358 5.72 10.77 30.49
CA VAL A 358 6.49 11.20 31.64
C VAL A 358 5.52 11.43 32.80
N LEU A 359 5.84 10.92 33.98
CA LEU A 359 5.12 11.24 35.21
C LEU A 359 5.51 12.65 35.64
N GLU A 360 4.65 13.62 35.37
CA GLU A 360 4.91 15.04 35.63
C GLU A 360 4.58 15.42 37.08
N ARG A 361 3.52 14.79 37.67
CA ARG A 361 3.07 15.04 39.02
C ARG A 361 2.56 13.79 39.72
N HIS A 362 2.87 13.64 41.01
CA HIS A 362 2.33 12.63 41.91
C HIS A 362 1.75 13.27 43.18
N TYR A 363 0.53 13.75 43.05
CA TYR A 363 -0.15 14.56 44.07
C TYR A 363 -0.97 13.71 45.02
N ASN A 364 -1.00 14.14 46.34
CA ASN A 364 -2.06 13.70 47.22
C ASN A 364 -3.39 14.44 46.90
N LEU A 365 -4.45 14.14 47.64
CA LEU A 365 -5.77 14.74 47.41
C LEU A 365 -5.87 16.25 47.72
N ASP A 366 -4.85 16.84 48.36
CA ASP A 366 -4.71 18.28 48.59
C ASP A 366 -3.86 18.97 47.51
N MET A 367 -3.57 18.31 46.41
CA MET A 367 -2.75 18.80 45.27
C MET A 367 -1.31 19.17 45.67
N LYS A 368 -0.74 18.42 46.62
CA LYS A 368 0.69 18.55 47.01
C LYS A 368 1.47 17.30 46.58
N GLU A 369 2.68 17.51 46.13
CA GLU A 369 3.61 16.41 45.86
C GLU A 369 3.75 15.49 47.06
N ASN A 370 3.67 14.19 46.86
CA ASN A 370 3.70 13.21 47.92
C ASN A 370 4.47 11.95 47.56
N PRO A 371 5.66 11.71 48.17
CA PRO A 371 6.46 10.53 47.92
C PRO A 371 5.76 9.20 48.22
N GLN A 372 4.76 9.22 49.13
CA GLN A 372 3.96 8.04 49.47
C GLN A 372 3.08 7.60 48.29
N VAL A 373 2.52 8.54 47.54
CA VAL A 373 1.74 8.28 46.32
C VAL A 373 2.66 7.66 45.28
N LEU A 374 3.87 8.22 45.08
CA LEU A 374 4.85 7.67 44.17
C LEU A 374 5.31 6.25 44.59
N ARG A 375 5.54 6.02 45.88
CA ARG A 375 5.90 4.69 46.42
C ARG A 375 4.86 3.63 46.16
N LEU A 376 3.57 3.93 46.40
CA LEU A 376 2.47 3.01 46.11
C LEU A 376 2.32 2.76 44.60
N ALA A 377 2.45 3.81 43.78
CA ALA A 377 2.45 3.68 42.33
C ALA A 377 3.58 2.78 41.85
N TYR A 378 4.78 2.96 42.38
CA TYR A 378 5.95 2.11 42.08
C TYR A 378 5.69 0.65 42.40
N LEU A 379 5.14 0.34 43.61
CA LEU A 379 4.78 -1.03 44.00
C LEU A 379 3.81 -1.66 42.99
N ASN A 380 2.81 -0.92 42.55
CA ASN A 380 1.85 -1.41 41.56
C ASN A 380 2.51 -1.66 40.19
N SER A 381 3.34 -0.74 39.70
CA SER A 381 3.96 -0.85 38.37
C SER A 381 5.12 -1.83 38.33
N TYR A 382 5.94 -1.91 39.40
CA TYR A 382 7.12 -2.78 39.40
C TYR A 382 6.77 -4.27 39.62
N PHE A 383 5.80 -4.60 40.48
CA PHE A 383 5.44 -5.96 40.81
C PHE A 383 4.40 -6.60 39.87
N GLN A 384 3.90 -5.89 38.86
CA GLN A 384 3.03 -6.48 37.84
C GLN A 384 3.83 -7.47 36.96
N THR A 385 3.13 -8.50 36.44
CA THR A 385 3.70 -9.46 35.50
C THR A 385 3.40 -9.06 34.07
N GLY A 386 4.37 -9.19 33.16
CA GLY A 386 4.17 -8.89 31.75
C GLY A 386 4.94 -7.66 31.28
N MET A 387 4.59 -7.13 30.11
CA MET A 387 5.21 -5.92 29.56
C MET A 387 4.66 -4.70 30.29
N HIS A 388 5.56 -3.91 30.86
CA HIS A 388 5.19 -2.60 31.40
C HIS A 388 4.73 -1.68 30.28
N ASP A 389 3.59 -1.03 30.46
CA ASP A 389 3.16 0.00 29.53
C ASP A 389 4.00 1.29 29.72
N LEU A 390 3.77 2.28 28.85
CA LEU A 390 4.51 3.55 28.92
C LEU A 390 4.27 4.32 30.22
N MET A 391 3.10 4.16 30.85
CA MET A 391 2.80 4.80 32.14
C MET A 391 3.48 4.10 33.28
N ASP A 392 3.56 2.76 33.23
CA ASP A 392 4.32 1.99 34.21
C ASP A 392 5.79 2.32 34.18
N GLN A 393 6.37 2.40 32.98
CA GLN A 393 7.77 2.79 32.84
C GLN A 393 8.01 4.21 33.35
N ALA A 394 7.12 5.15 33.07
CA ALA A 394 7.22 6.52 33.58
C ALA A 394 7.17 6.60 35.11
N ILE A 395 6.35 5.74 35.76
CA ILE A 395 6.31 5.64 37.22
C ILE A 395 7.62 5.06 37.75
N ILE A 396 8.14 3.99 37.12
CA ILE A 396 9.38 3.35 37.54
C ILE A 396 10.56 4.30 37.38
N ASP A 397 10.64 5.03 36.27
CA ASP A 397 11.68 6.02 36.01
C ASP A 397 11.64 7.15 37.05
N ALA A 398 10.48 7.77 37.28
CA ALA A 398 10.32 8.83 38.28
C ALA A 398 10.63 8.34 39.70
N ALA A 399 10.20 7.12 40.05
CA ALA A 399 10.51 6.56 41.37
C ALA A 399 12.00 6.28 41.54
N SER A 400 12.72 5.88 40.47
CA SER A 400 14.16 5.66 40.50
C SER A 400 14.96 6.95 40.72
N ASP A 401 14.42 8.09 40.30
CA ASP A 401 15.05 9.40 40.50
C ASP A 401 14.77 9.99 41.88
N GLU A 402 13.63 9.66 42.49
CA GLU A 402 13.16 10.34 43.70
C GLU A 402 13.17 9.45 44.95
N LEU A 403 13.13 8.13 44.84
CA LEU A 403 13.04 7.17 45.94
C LEU A 403 14.22 6.18 45.96
N ASP A 404 14.49 5.64 47.14
CA ASP A 404 15.37 4.48 47.24
C ASP A 404 14.66 3.19 46.82
N VAL A 405 14.67 2.92 45.51
CA VAL A 405 13.95 1.77 44.93
C VAL A 405 14.55 0.43 45.34
N GLU A 406 15.85 0.38 45.73
CA GLU A 406 16.48 -0.86 46.17
C GLU A 406 16.00 -1.24 47.56
N GLU A 407 15.82 -0.29 48.46
CA GLU A 407 15.16 -0.50 49.78
C GLU A 407 13.73 -1.02 49.59
N ILE A 408 12.93 -0.40 48.66
CA ILE A 408 11.55 -0.81 48.39
C ILE A 408 11.51 -2.26 47.87
N LYS A 409 12.37 -2.62 46.94
CA LYS A 409 12.47 -4.01 46.41
C LYS A 409 12.81 -5.04 47.49
N HIS A 410 13.66 -4.67 48.45
CA HIS A 410 14.03 -5.55 49.52
C HIS A 410 12.89 -5.68 50.55
N ASP A 411 12.15 -4.59 50.82
CA ASP A 411 11.10 -4.55 51.85
C ASP A 411 9.80 -5.25 51.45
N TYR A 412 9.53 -5.39 50.15
CA TYR A 412 8.26 -5.92 49.64
C TYR A 412 8.44 -7.14 48.74
N THR A 413 7.48 -8.07 48.85
CA THR A 413 7.36 -9.24 47.98
C THR A 413 5.99 -9.29 47.35
N LYS A 414 5.93 -9.68 46.08
CA LYS A 414 4.68 -9.90 45.37
C LYS A 414 3.90 -11.07 45.96
N VAL A 415 2.62 -10.92 46.16
CA VAL A 415 1.71 -12.00 46.59
C VAL A 415 0.86 -12.44 45.41
N ASP A 416 0.20 -11.49 44.74
CA ASP A 416 -0.67 -11.75 43.58
C ASP A 416 -0.91 -10.47 42.76
N GLU A 417 -1.64 -10.57 41.65
CA GLU A 417 -2.08 -9.43 40.86
C GLU A 417 -3.45 -9.68 40.23
N ILE A 418 -4.19 -8.59 39.96
CA ILE A 418 -5.38 -8.59 39.14
C ILE A 418 -5.04 -7.77 37.89
N PRO A 419 -4.84 -8.43 36.71
CA PRO A 419 -4.34 -7.78 35.51
C PRO A 419 -5.24 -6.66 35.02
N PHE A 420 -4.70 -5.78 34.17
CA PHE A 420 -5.45 -4.72 33.50
C PHE A 420 -6.48 -5.30 32.54
N ASP A 421 -7.67 -4.70 32.51
CA ASP A 421 -8.73 -5.03 31.58
C ASP A 421 -9.37 -3.75 31.03
N PHE A 422 -9.55 -3.68 29.72
CA PHE A 422 -10.08 -2.51 29.01
C PHE A 422 -11.51 -2.13 29.41
N LYS A 423 -12.31 -3.05 29.94
CA LYS A 423 -13.66 -2.77 30.42
C LYS A 423 -13.64 -2.15 31.81
N ARG A 424 -12.78 -2.70 32.70
CA ARG A 424 -12.59 -2.22 34.09
C ARG A 424 -11.68 -1.01 34.18
N ARG A 425 -10.79 -0.79 33.22
CA ARG A 425 -9.79 0.32 33.12
C ARG A 425 -8.99 0.53 34.40
N ARG A 426 -8.66 -0.55 35.13
CA ARG A 426 -7.85 -0.55 36.33
C ARG A 426 -7.10 -1.85 36.49
N MET A 427 -6.05 -1.82 37.28
CA MET A 427 -5.24 -2.99 37.62
C MET A 427 -4.82 -2.90 39.08
N SER A 428 -4.59 -4.06 39.70
CA SER A 428 -4.22 -4.17 41.12
C SER A 428 -3.05 -5.12 41.29
N VAL A 429 -2.17 -4.80 42.24
CA VAL A 429 -1.11 -5.68 42.71
C VAL A 429 -1.20 -5.84 44.19
N VAL A 430 -1.05 -7.07 44.68
CA VAL A 430 -0.99 -7.39 46.12
C VAL A 430 0.46 -7.65 46.47
N VAL A 431 0.95 -6.84 47.40
CA VAL A 431 2.32 -6.97 47.95
C VAL A 431 2.28 -7.22 49.46
N LYS A 432 3.29 -7.90 49.98
CA LYS A 432 3.48 -8.11 51.39
C LYS A 432 4.78 -7.43 51.83
N ARG A 433 4.73 -6.59 52.84
CA ARG A 433 5.89 -6.00 53.50
C ARG A 433 6.51 -6.97 54.47
N HIS A 434 7.85 -7.05 54.54
CA HIS A 434 8.55 -7.89 55.51
C HIS A 434 8.22 -7.41 56.93
N GLY A 435 7.65 -8.35 57.74
CA GLY A 435 7.27 -8.07 59.12
C GLY A 435 5.92 -7.34 59.34
N ASP A 436 5.21 -7.03 58.25
CA ASP A 436 3.94 -6.28 58.27
C ASP A 436 2.86 -6.96 57.42
N GLY A 437 1.65 -6.39 57.35
CA GLY A 437 0.51 -6.92 56.62
C GLY A 437 0.67 -6.91 55.08
N ARG A 438 -0.38 -7.34 54.42
CA ARG A 438 -0.53 -7.25 52.93
C ARG A 438 -1.12 -5.90 52.57
N ILE A 439 -0.77 -5.41 51.37
CA ILE A 439 -1.33 -4.21 50.80
C ILE A 439 -1.77 -4.54 49.36
N LEU A 440 -3.03 -4.30 49.03
CA LEU A 440 -3.54 -4.30 47.66
C LEU A 440 -3.49 -2.85 47.18
N VAL A 441 -2.75 -2.61 46.10
CA VAL A 441 -2.58 -1.29 45.47
C VAL A 441 -3.22 -1.32 44.08
N THR A 442 -4.16 -0.42 43.86
CA THR A 442 -4.92 -0.32 42.60
C THR A 442 -4.68 1.04 41.97
N LYS A 443 -4.38 1.05 40.63
CA LYS A 443 -4.40 2.26 39.83
C LYS A 443 -5.38 2.10 38.68
N GLY A 444 -6.02 3.22 38.24
CA GLY A 444 -7.00 3.14 37.18
C GLY A 444 -7.61 4.48 36.80
N ALA A 445 -8.53 4.44 35.83
CA ALA A 445 -9.25 5.61 35.36
C ALA A 445 -10.19 6.17 36.47
N ALA A 446 -10.41 7.47 36.46
CA ALA A 446 -11.03 8.19 37.56
C ALA A 446 -12.42 7.67 37.91
N GLU A 447 -13.29 7.48 36.92
CA GLU A 447 -14.66 7.08 37.10
C GLU A 447 -14.74 5.68 37.75
N GLU A 448 -13.96 4.75 37.25
CA GLU A 448 -13.88 3.35 37.68
C GLU A 448 -13.24 3.22 39.07
N MET A 449 -12.26 4.07 39.39
CA MET A 449 -11.61 4.08 40.68
C MET A 449 -12.54 4.65 41.77
N LEU A 450 -13.24 5.76 41.48
CA LEU A 450 -14.21 6.35 42.40
C LEU A 450 -15.39 5.41 42.73
N ALA A 451 -15.73 4.51 41.81
CA ALA A 451 -16.75 3.48 42.02
C ALA A 451 -16.32 2.37 43.01
N CYS A 452 -15.00 2.12 43.16
CA CYS A 452 -14.43 1.08 44.01
C CYS A 452 -13.94 1.60 45.36
N CYS A 453 -13.84 2.92 45.51
CA CYS A 453 -13.38 3.56 46.73
C CYS A 453 -14.57 3.95 47.60
N ASN A 454 -14.50 3.67 48.90
CA ASN A 454 -15.47 4.16 49.90
C ASN A 454 -14.82 5.06 50.97
N ARG A 455 -13.50 5.14 50.97
CA ARG A 455 -12.72 5.98 51.89
C ARG A 455 -11.71 6.81 51.12
N VAL A 456 -11.24 7.86 51.79
CA VAL A 456 -10.31 8.84 51.27
C VAL A 456 -9.23 9.15 52.31
N GLN A 457 -7.98 9.25 51.90
CA GLN A 457 -6.86 9.63 52.74
C GLN A 457 -6.47 11.09 52.47
N VAL A 458 -6.63 11.95 53.47
CA VAL A 458 -6.22 13.34 53.44
C VAL A 458 -5.12 13.55 54.51
N GLY A 459 -3.91 13.77 54.06
CA GLY A 459 -2.74 13.75 54.94
C GLY A 459 -2.58 12.39 55.62
N ASN A 460 -2.64 12.37 56.96
CA ASN A 460 -2.58 11.14 57.76
C ASN A 460 -3.94 10.62 58.22
N HIS A 461 -5.03 11.28 57.84
CA HIS A 461 -6.38 10.91 58.29
C HIS A 461 -7.12 10.16 57.15
N ILE A 462 -7.79 9.06 57.54
CA ILE A 462 -8.67 8.31 56.62
C ILE A 462 -10.10 8.62 57.03
N SER A 463 -10.92 9.08 56.09
CA SER A 463 -12.35 9.38 56.26
C SER A 463 -13.18 8.75 55.17
N ASP A 464 -14.51 8.78 55.33
CA ASP A 464 -15.41 8.28 54.30
C ASP A 464 -15.37 9.16 53.04
N LEU A 465 -15.46 8.57 51.88
CA LEU A 465 -15.51 9.26 50.58
C LEU A 465 -16.92 9.80 50.34
N THR A 466 -17.14 11.07 50.72
CA THR A 466 -18.44 11.77 50.49
C THR A 466 -18.56 12.23 49.03
N ASP A 467 -19.80 12.53 48.60
CA ASP A 467 -20.03 13.05 47.26
C ASP A 467 -19.36 14.42 47.01
N GLU A 468 -19.24 15.25 48.08
CA GLU A 468 -18.47 16.51 48.03
C GLU A 468 -16.99 16.25 47.70
N TYR A 469 -16.39 15.23 48.31
CA TYR A 469 -15.01 14.83 47.98
C TYR A 469 -14.88 14.27 46.55
N LYS A 470 -15.85 13.53 46.08
CA LYS A 470 -15.85 13.05 44.66
C LYS A 470 -15.89 14.21 43.69
N GLU A 471 -16.76 15.20 43.92
CA GLU A 471 -16.81 16.42 43.10
C GLU A 471 -15.48 17.20 43.11
N LYS A 472 -14.87 17.35 44.31
CA LYS A 472 -13.56 17.99 44.46
C LYS A 472 -12.48 17.23 43.66
N VAL A 473 -12.44 15.91 43.76
CA VAL A 473 -11.49 15.06 43.01
C VAL A 473 -11.70 15.23 41.51
N LEU A 474 -12.92 15.17 41.00
CA LEU A 474 -13.25 15.34 39.59
C LEU A 474 -12.86 16.73 39.06
N LYS A 475 -13.06 17.79 39.91
CA LYS A 475 -12.61 19.15 39.55
C LYS A 475 -11.10 19.25 39.43
N HIS A 476 -10.34 18.65 40.37
CA HIS A 476 -8.88 18.64 40.28
C HIS A 476 -8.39 17.87 39.01
N ILE A 477 -9.06 16.78 38.66
CA ILE A 477 -8.75 16.04 37.41
C ILE A 477 -9.03 16.90 36.17
N GLU A 478 -10.16 17.64 36.19
CA GLU A 478 -10.50 18.55 35.09
C GLU A 478 -9.45 19.66 34.92
N ASP A 479 -8.99 20.23 36.01
CA ASP A 479 -7.98 21.29 36.01
C ASP A 479 -6.64 20.75 35.51
N LEU A 480 -6.17 19.60 35.97
CA LEU A 480 -4.95 18.93 35.43
C LEU A 480 -5.10 18.56 33.97
N ASN A 481 -6.27 18.08 33.54
CA ASN A 481 -6.54 17.79 32.15
C ASN A 481 -6.51 19.04 31.25
N LYS A 482 -6.93 20.24 31.75
CA LYS A 482 -6.82 21.53 31.04
C LYS A 482 -5.36 21.87 30.76
N ASP A 483 -4.45 21.48 31.64
CA ASP A 483 -3.02 21.68 31.50
C ASP A 483 -2.40 20.64 30.51
N GLY A 484 -3.22 19.72 30.00
CA GLY A 484 -2.79 18.69 29.03
C GLY A 484 -2.24 17.42 29.68
N LEU A 485 -2.43 17.26 30.98
CA LEU A 485 -1.99 16.10 31.74
C LEU A 485 -3.06 15.00 31.74
N ARG A 486 -2.67 13.76 31.53
CA ARG A 486 -3.53 12.59 31.69
C ARG A 486 -3.47 12.12 33.13
N VAL A 487 -4.62 12.00 33.78
CA VAL A 487 -4.68 11.68 35.20
C VAL A 487 -5.14 10.24 35.42
N VAL A 488 -4.42 9.52 36.29
CA VAL A 488 -4.77 8.19 36.79
C VAL A 488 -4.90 8.32 38.32
N LEU A 489 -5.95 7.72 38.91
CA LEU A 489 -6.13 7.67 40.34
C LEU A 489 -5.40 6.46 40.93
N LEU A 490 -4.92 6.64 42.15
CA LEU A 490 -4.27 5.62 42.96
C LEU A 490 -5.04 5.40 44.26
N ALA A 491 -5.28 4.13 44.56
CA ALA A 491 -5.94 3.73 45.81
C ALA A 491 -5.26 2.47 46.38
N TYR A 492 -5.47 2.21 47.65
CA TYR A 492 -4.95 1.02 48.27
C TYR A 492 -5.93 0.45 49.32
N GLN A 493 -5.70 -0.80 49.74
CA GLN A 493 -6.39 -1.45 50.86
C GLN A 493 -5.35 -2.17 51.74
N ASN A 494 -5.35 -1.89 53.04
CA ASN A 494 -4.50 -2.56 53.99
C ASN A 494 -5.15 -3.86 54.45
N ASN A 495 -4.35 -4.92 54.57
CA ASN A 495 -4.74 -6.24 55.06
C ASN A 495 -6.03 -6.76 54.39
N PRO A 496 -6.05 -6.92 53.08
CA PRO A 496 -7.20 -7.51 52.39
C PRO A 496 -7.50 -8.90 53.00
N ALA A 497 -8.79 -9.15 53.28
CA ALA A 497 -9.25 -10.27 54.12
C ALA A 497 -8.99 -11.66 53.50
N GLN A 498 -8.62 -11.76 52.26
CA GLN A 498 -8.49 -13.02 51.54
C GLN A 498 -7.11 -13.69 51.75
N ALA A 499 -7.14 -15.00 52.03
CA ALA A 499 -5.97 -15.85 52.08
C ALA A 499 -5.97 -16.78 50.85
N GLY A 500 -5.43 -16.32 49.71
CA GLY A 500 -5.39 -17.09 48.44
C GLY A 500 -5.24 -16.22 47.20
N GLU A 501 -5.65 -16.73 46.05
CA GLU A 501 -5.68 -15.99 44.82
C GLU A 501 -6.69 -14.86 44.83
N PHE A 502 -6.28 -13.68 44.41
CA PHE A 502 -7.12 -12.49 44.34
C PHE A 502 -7.80 -12.40 42.97
N ASN A 503 -9.01 -11.87 42.94
CA ASN A 503 -9.80 -11.72 41.73
C ASN A 503 -10.51 -10.36 41.65
N VAL A 504 -11.21 -10.10 40.57
CA VAL A 504 -11.92 -8.82 40.33
C VAL A 504 -12.86 -8.40 41.43
N SER A 505 -13.49 -9.33 42.19
CA SER A 505 -14.42 -9.00 43.27
C SER A 505 -13.73 -8.44 44.55
N ASP A 506 -12.41 -8.54 44.61
CA ASP A 506 -11.59 -8.04 45.74
C ASP A 506 -11.19 -6.55 45.56
N GLU A 507 -11.40 -6.00 44.36
CA GLU A 507 -11.21 -4.58 44.05
C GLU A 507 -12.39 -3.72 44.58
N LYS A 508 -12.59 -3.69 45.88
CA LYS A 508 -13.65 -2.93 46.56
C LYS A 508 -13.15 -2.37 47.88
N ASP A 509 -13.91 -1.44 48.47
CA ASP A 509 -13.61 -0.80 49.75
C ASP A 509 -12.22 -0.17 49.81
N LEU A 510 -11.75 0.36 48.71
CA LEU A 510 -10.43 0.96 48.56
C LEU A 510 -10.37 2.34 49.20
N ILE A 511 -9.14 2.73 49.60
CA ILE A 511 -8.83 4.06 50.17
C ILE A 511 -8.16 4.88 49.05
N LEU A 512 -8.86 5.88 48.54
CA LEU A 512 -8.31 6.79 47.56
C LEU A 512 -7.18 7.65 48.19
N THR A 513 -6.00 7.69 47.54
CA THR A 513 -4.83 8.33 48.16
C THR A 513 -4.23 9.46 47.31
N GLY A 514 -4.34 9.43 45.97
CA GLY A 514 -3.73 10.49 45.17
C GLY A 514 -3.95 10.39 43.68
N PHE A 515 -3.27 11.31 42.98
CA PHE A 515 -3.28 11.48 41.55
C PHE A 515 -1.89 11.22 40.96
N LEU A 516 -1.83 10.50 39.86
CA LEU A 516 -0.66 10.38 38.97
C LEU A 516 -1.00 11.14 37.69
N ALA A 517 -0.29 12.22 37.43
CA ALA A 517 -0.53 13.06 36.25
C ALA A 517 0.62 12.93 35.25
N PHE A 518 0.29 12.43 34.07
CA PHE A 518 1.24 12.10 33.01
C PHE A 518 1.19 13.12 31.89
N LEU A 519 2.34 13.49 31.39
CA LEU A 519 2.50 14.29 30.19
C LEU A 519 2.88 13.39 29.00
N ASP A 520 2.19 13.58 27.89
CA ASP A 520 2.52 12.98 26.60
C ASP A 520 2.95 14.13 25.66
N PRO A 521 4.26 14.49 25.63
CA PRO A 521 4.73 15.68 24.94
C PRO A 521 4.56 15.56 23.42
N PRO A 522 4.14 16.63 22.72
CA PRO A 522 4.12 16.62 21.28
C PRO A 522 5.55 16.47 20.72
N LYS A 523 5.67 15.90 19.53
CA LYS A 523 6.95 15.84 18.81
C LYS A 523 7.32 17.23 18.30
N ASP A 524 8.60 17.55 18.30
CA ASP A 524 9.11 18.88 17.95
C ASP A 524 8.81 19.29 16.49
N ASP A 525 8.79 18.33 15.57
CA ASP A 525 8.61 18.56 14.13
C ASP A 525 7.14 18.54 13.66
N VAL A 526 6.20 18.09 14.49
CA VAL A 526 4.80 17.89 14.10
C VAL A 526 4.15 19.16 13.58
N LYS A 527 4.39 20.29 14.22
CA LYS A 527 3.80 21.58 13.83
C LYS A 527 4.18 21.96 12.39
N ASP A 528 5.46 21.80 12.03
CA ASP A 528 5.96 22.13 10.70
C ASP A 528 5.44 21.14 9.66
N VAL A 529 5.39 19.87 10.01
CA VAL A 529 4.87 18.83 9.11
C VAL A 529 3.37 18.98 8.87
N LEU A 530 2.58 19.32 9.89
CA LEU A 530 1.15 19.62 9.73
C LEU A 530 0.91 20.81 8.79
N LYS A 531 1.77 21.83 8.87
CA LYS A 531 1.73 22.97 7.95
C LYS A 531 2.06 22.53 6.52
N GLN A 532 3.05 21.66 6.33
CA GLN A 532 3.44 21.14 5.03
C GLN A 532 2.31 20.25 4.43
N LEU A 533 1.73 19.33 5.22
CA LEU A 533 0.61 18.52 4.80
C LEU A 533 -0.58 19.38 4.34
N LYS A 534 -0.86 20.48 5.06
CA LYS A 534 -1.92 21.43 4.66
C LYS A 534 -1.58 22.15 3.34
N GLN A 535 -0.32 22.52 3.12
CA GLN A 535 0.15 23.07 1.84
C GLN A 535 0.02 22.06 0.70
N ASP A 536 0.28 20.79 1.00
CA ASP A 536 0.08 19.68 0.07
C ASP A 536 -1.41 19.26 -0.07
N GLY A 537 -2.35 20.04 0.46
CA GLY A 537 -3.80 19.81 0.34
C GLY A 537 -4.29 18.60 1.14
N ILE A 538 -3.62 18.22 2.21
CA ILE A 538 -4.02 17.12 3.09
C ILE A 538 -4.56 17.69 4.41
N THR A 539 -5.83 17.39 4.69
CA THR A 539 -6.45 17.74 5.97
C THR A 539 -6.22 16.62 6.99
N VAL A 540 -5.62 16.96 8.11
CA VAL A 540 -5.39 15.99 9.20
C VAL A 540 -6.54 16.03 10.19
N LYS A 541 -7.12 14.85 10.48
CA LYS A 541 -8.19 14.65 11.46
C LYS A 541 -7.74 13.64 12.53
N ILE A 542 -7.96 13.96 13.78
CA ILE A 542 -7.57 13.12 14.93
C ILE A 542 -8.79 12.34 15.41
N LEU A 543 -8.69 11.02 15.46
CA LEU A 543 -9.71 10.09 15.92
C LEU A 543 -9.17 9.30 17.11
N THR A 544 -9.51 9.72 18.34
CA THR A 544 -8.93 9.14 19.56
C THR A 544 -9.99 8.67 20.56
N GLY A 545 -9.65 7.65 21.36
CA GLY A 545 -10.41 7.25 22.54
C GLY A 545 -10.20 8.15 23.76
N ASP A 546 -9.24 9.10 23.69
CA ASP A 546 -8.87 9.98 24.79
C ASP A 546 -9.94 11.04 25.11
N ASN A 547 -9.75 11.68 26.27
CA ASN A 547 -10.59 12.77 26.78
C ASN A 547 -10.45 14.05 25.90
N ALA A 548 -11.57 14.79 25.74
CA ALA A 548 -11.66 16.00 24.96
C ALA A 548 -10.66 17.09 25.41
N THR A 549 -10.52 17.29 26.71
CA THR A 549 -9.72 18.38 27.28
C THR A 549 -8.22 18.19 26.98
N VAL A 550 -7.70 16.98 27.21
CA VAL A 550 -6.29 16.63 26.93
C VAL A 550 -6.02 16.68 25.43
N THR A 551 -6.92 16.11 24.60
CA THR A 551 -6.76 16.11 23.15
C THR A 551 -6.76 17.53 22.59
N LYS A 552 -7.66 18.39 23.06
CA LYS A 552 -7.74 19.80 22.66
C LYS A 552 -6.47 20.57 23.01
N SER A 553 -5.91 20.35 24.22
CA SER A 553 -4.65 20.97 24.65
C SER A 553 -3.49 20.59 23.72
N VAL A 554 -3.29 19.31 23.46
CA VAL A 554 -2.23 18.82 22.55
C VAL A 554 -2.44 19.34 21.13
N ALA A 555 -3.64 19.23 20.57
CA ALA A 555 -3.98 19.67 19.22
C ALA A 555 -3.74 21.17 19.01
N SER A 556 -4.09 21.99 19.99
CA SER A 556 -3.86 23.45 19.97
C SER A 556 -2.36 23.78 19.94
N ARG A 557 -1.53 23.07 20.69
CA ARG A 557 -0.06 23.28 20.72
C ARG A 557 0.58 23.00 19.36
N VAL A 558 0.07 22.02 18.62
CA VAL A 558 0.59 21.68 17.28
C VAL A 558 -0.10 22.44 16.15
N GLY A 559 -1.08 23.32 16.45
CA GLY A 559 -1.71 24.22 15.47
C GLY A 559 -2.87 23.60 14.67
N LEU A 560 -3.50 22.52 15.17
CA LEU A 560 -4.73 22.00 14.60
C LEU A 560 -5.94 22.86 15.00
N ASN A 561 -6.97 22.87 14.15
CA ASN A 561 -8.23 23.55 14.46
C ASN A 561 -8.96 22.81 15.59
N THR A 562 -9.23 23.51 16.67
CA THR A 562 -9.89 23.00 17.88
C THR A 562 -11.25 23.63 18.12
N GLU A 563 -11.84 24.29 17.12
CA GLU A 563 -13.14 24.97 17.21
C GLU A 563 -14.27 23.98 17.47
N TYR A 564 -14.29 22.88 16.68
CA TYR A 564 -15.25 21.81 16.84
C TYR A 564 -14.55 20.56 17.38
N VAL A 565 -15.11 19.98 18.44
CA VAL A 565 -14.66 18.72 19.05
C VAL A 565 -15.89 17.88 19.32
N TYR A 566 -15.99 16.73 18.67
CA TYR A 566 -17.14 15.83 18.80
C TYR A 566 -16.75 14.50 19.43
N SER A 567 -17.63 13.98 20.28
CA SER A 567 -17.59 12.63 20.84
C SER A 567 -18.67 11.77 20.18
N GLU A 568 -18.63 10.47 20.44
CA GLU A 568 -19.64 9.53 19.95
C GLU A 568 -21.08 9.94 20.35
N LYS A 569 -21.24 10.52 21.55
CA LYS A 569 -22.54 10.97 22.05
C LYS A 569 -23.15 12.13 21.24
N ASP A 570 -22.33 12.95 20.63
CA ASP A 570 -22.77 14.11 19.85
C ASP A 570 -23.42 13.73 18.52
N PHE A 571 -23.26 12.47 18.09
CA PHE A 571 -23.86 11.91 16.86
C PHE A 571 -25.17 11.18 17.13
N VAL A 572 -25.54 10.95 18.38
CA VAL A 572 -26.80 10.30 18.75
C VAL A 572 -27.94 11.25 18.41
N ASP A 573 -29.01 10.74 17.82
CA ASP A 573 -30.23 11.48 17.43
C ASP A 573 -30.03 12.55 16.34
N LYS A 574 -28.89 12.54 15.60
CA LYS A 574 -28.63 13.42 14.47
C LYS A 574 -29.01 12.78 13.13
N GLY A 575 -29.49 13.58 12.19
CA GLY A 575 -29.77 13.16 10.82
C GLY A 575 -28.48 12.89 10.01
N GLU A 576 -28.58 12.02 9.01
CA GLU A 576 -27.42 11.62 8.19
C GLU A 576 -26.70 12.80 7.54
N GLU A 577 -27.43 13.77 6.98
CA GLU A 577 -26.85 14.96 6.36
C GLU A 577 -26.16 15.90 7.40
N GLU A 578 -26.71 15.99 8.62
CA GLU A 578 -26.12 16.75 9.71
C GLU A 578 -24.81 16.09 10.16
N ILE A 579 -24.80 14.76 10.28
CA ILE A 579 -23.59 14.00 10.63
C ILE A 579 -22.51 14.19 9.57
N LYS A 580 -22.84 14.11 8.27
CA LYS A 580 -21.91 14.35 7.17
C LYS A 580 -21.24 15.72 7.27
N LYS A 581 -22.02 16.75 7.58
CA LYS A 581 -21.51 18.12 7.76
C LYS A 581 -20.61 18.24 9.00
N MET A 582 -21.02 17.67 10.13
CA MET A 582 -20.23 17.67 11.37
C MET A 582 -18.89 16.96 11.16
N VAL A 583 -18.87 15.82 10.46
CA VAL A 583 -17.65 15.07 10.16
C VAL A 583 -16.74 15.84 9.20
N GLU A 584 -17.30 16.61 8.28
CA GLU A 584 -16.55 17.43 7.34
C GLU A 584 -15.80 18.58 8.05
N GLU A 585 -16.51 19.35 8.88
CA GLU A 585 -16.00 20.55 9.54
C GLU A 585 -15.04 20.25 10.69
N CYS A 586 -15.17 19.09 11.33
CA CYS A 586 -14.44 18.74 12.55
C CYS A 586 -13.06 18.15 12.25
N SER A 587 -12.05 18.59 13.01
CA SER A 587 -10.70 18.00 12.99
C SER A 587 -10.39 17.11 14.18
N LEU A 588 -11.20 17.15 15.27
CA LEU A 588 -10.93 16.43 16.51
C LEU A 588 -12.13 15.61 16.95
N PHE A 589 -11.98 14.29 16.92
CA PHE A 589 -12.98 13.34 17.41
C PHE A 589 -12.42 12.60 18.63
N VAL A 590 -13.17 12.60 19.74
CA VAL A 590 -12.71 12.16 21.06
C VAL A 590 -13.65 11.11 21.65
N LYS A 591 -13.17 10.32 22.61
CA LYS A 591 -13.95 9.25 23.26
C LYS A 591 -14.65 8.33 22.26
N LEU A 592 -13.97 8.00 21.14
CA LEU A 592 -14.51 7.14 20.09
C LEU A 592 -14.27 5.66 20.39
N SER A 593 -15.29 4.83 20.14
CA SER A 593 -15.12 3.39 19.99
C SER A 593 -14.48 3.03 18.64
N PRO A 594 -13.90 1.84 18.49
CA PRO A 594 -13.34 1.36 17.22
C PRO A 594 -14.34 1.38 16.04
N GLU A 595 -15.61 1.05 16.31
CA GLU A 595 -16.70 1.05 15.35
C GLU A 595 -17.02 2.46 14.86
N TYR A 596 -17.02 3.45 15.78
CA TYR A 596 -17.25 4.84 15.39
C TYR A 596 -16.09 5.44 14.62
N LYS A 597 -14.83 5.08 14.93
CA LYS A 597 -13.68 5.44 14.09
C LYS A 597 -13.92 4.96 12.64
N ALA A 598 -14.34 3.71 12.45
CA ALA A 598 -14.64 3.15 11.13
C ALA A 598 -15.83 3.85 10.45
N LYS A 599 -16.88 4.24 11.20
CA LYS A 599 -18.04 4.97 10.67
C LYS A 599 -17.65 6.36 10.15
N ILE A 600 -16.82 7.11 10.89
CA ILE A 600 -16.31 8.43 10.45
C ILE A 600 -15.54 8.30 9.14
N ILE A 601 -14.66 7.31 9.02
CA ILE A 601 -13.91 7.04 7.78
C ILE A 601 -14.88 6.78 6.62
N GLN A 602 -15.92 5.99 6.84
CA GLN A 602 -16.91 5.68 5.80
C GLN A 602 -17.66 6.95 5.35
N ILE A 603 -18.08 7.80 6.30
CA ILE A 603 -18.77 9.07 5.99
C ILE A 603 -17.86 10.00 5.18
N LEU A 604 -16.58 10.14 5.53
CA LEU A 604 -15.64 10.95 4.76
C LEU A 604 -15.48 10.44 3.33
N LYS A 605 -15.47 9.13 3.11
CA LYS A 605 -15.46 8.53 1.77
C LYS A 605 -16.75 8.80 1.00
N GLU A 606 -17.89 8.72 1.65
CA GLU A 606 -19.20 9.06 1.07
C GLU A 606 -19.29 10.55 0.68
N ASN A 607 -18.65 11.43 1.43
CA ASN A 607 -18.46 12.85 1.08
C ASN A 607 -17.51 13.05 -0.13
N GLY A 608 -16.91 11.99 -0.65
CA GLY A 608 -16.07 12.01 -1.85
C GLY A 608 -14.58 12.15 -1.60
N HIS A 609 -14.12 12.05 -0.35
CA HIS A 609 -12.69 12.11 -0.01
C HIS A 609 -11.95 10.79 -0.27
N THR A 610 -10.64 10.88 -0.42
CA THR A 610 -9.72 9.75 -0.40
C THR A 610 -9.01 9.73 0.95
N VAL A 611 -9.39 8.78 1.79
CA VAL A 611 -9.01 8.77 3.20
C VAL A 611 -7.86 7.82 3.45
N ALA A 612 -6.74 8.34 3.96
CA ALA A 612 -5.67 7.56 4.57
C ALA A 612 -5.91 7.47 6.09
N TYR A 613 -5.73 6.29 6.66
CA TYR A 613 -5.80 6.08 8.10
C TYR A 613 -4.51 5.48 8.65
N MET A 614 -3.91 6.13 9.63
CA MET A 614 -2.71 5.64 10.32
C MET A 614 -3.06 5.17 11.72
N GLY A 615 -2.79 3.88 12.00
CA GLY A 615 -3.04 3.25 13.29
C GLY A 615 -2.01 2.18 13.63
N ASP A 616 -1.81 1.92 14.93
CA ASP A 616 -0.84 0.94 15.45
C ASP A 616 -1.44 -0.03 16.47
N GLY A 617 -2.68 0.21 16.91
CA GLY A 617 -3.38 -0.61 17.88
C GLY A 617 -4.44 -1.54 17.30
N ILE A 618 -4.92 -2.47 18.13
CA ILE A 618 -6.07 -3.34 17.81
C ILE A 618 -7.30 -2.49 17.50
N ASN A 619 -7.51 -1.42 18.27
CA ASN A 619 -8.65 -0.52 18.19
C ASN A 619 -8.74 0.24 16.86
N ASP A 620 -7.64 0.32 16.11
CA ASP A 620 -7.57 1.03 14.82
C ASP A 620 -7.91 0.13 13.63
N THR A 621 -7.84 -1.19 13.82
CA THR A 621 -8.04 -2.17 12.74
C THR A 621 -9.36 -2.01 11.98
N PRO A 622 -10.53 -1.76 12.62
CA PRO A 622 -11.77 -1.53 11.90
C PRO A 622 -11.73 -0.30 10.99
N ALA A 623 -11.14 0.80 11.47
CA ALA A 623 -10.96 2.04 10.71
C ALA A 623 -9.98 1.84 9.53
N MET A 624 -8.86 1.15 9.75
CA MET A 624 -7.88 0.79 8.71
C MET A 624 -8.51 0.00 7.57
N LYS A 625 -9.37 -0.99 7.88
CA LYS A 625 -10.07 -1.79 6.86
C LYS A 625 -11.07 -0.98 6.03
N LYS A 626 -11.58 0.14 6.51
CA LYS A 626 -12.52 1.02 5.82
C LYS A 626 -11.83 2.11 4.99
N ALA A 627 -10.62 2.51 5.37
CA ALA A 627 -9.83 3.52 4.67
C ALA A 627 -9.49 3.10 3.23
N ASP A 628 -9.18 4.09 2.37
CA ASP A 628 -8.66 3.86 1.02
C ASP A 628 -7.19 3.46 1.05
N VAL A 629 -6.46 3.90 2.08
CA VAL A 629 -5.08 3.52 2.39
C VAL A 629 -4.94 3.28 3.88
N ALA A 630 -4.64 2.06 4.25
CA ALA A 630 -4.32 1.69 5.62
C ALA A 630 -2.80 1.79 5.85
N ILE A 631 -2.41 2.58 6.84
CA ILE A 631 -1.01 2.83 7.19
C ILE A 631 -0.76 2.33 8.61
N SER A 632 0.35 1.63 8.82
CA SER A 632 0.80 1.23 10.15
C SER A 632 2.29 1.52 10.33
N VAL A 633 2.82 1.20 11.49
CA VAL A 633 4.24 1.38 11.81
C VAL A 633 4.88 0.03 12.14
N ASP A 634 6.20 -0.07 12.02
CA ASP A 634 6.92 -1.32 12.29
C ASP A 634 6.78 -1.79 13.75
N THR A 635 6.64 -0.85 14.67
CA THR A 635 6.41 -1.12 16.12
C THR A 635 4.97 -1.43 16.49
N ALA A 636 4.04 -1.43 15.52
CA ALA A 636 2.62 -1.70 15.75
C ALA A 636 2.36 -3.18 16.08
N VAL A 637 1.20 -3.43 16.69
CA VAL A 637 0.73 -4.81 16.91
C VAL A 637 0.51 -5.55 15.58
N ASP A 638 0.68 -6.85 15.59
CA ASP A 638 0.68 -7.66 14.36
C ASP A 638 -0.59 -7.54 13.52
N ILE A 639 -1.75 -7.45 14.16
CA ILE A 639 -3.02 -7.29 13.45
C ILE A 639 -3.10 -5.94 12.71
N ALA A 640 -2.53 -4.87 13.26
CA ALA A 640 -2.45 -3.57 12.60
C ALA A 640 -1.47 -3.64 11.41
N LYS A 641 -0.27 -4.22 11.60
CA LYS A 641 0.69 -4.46 10.51
C LYS A 641 0.09 -5.31 9.40
N LYS A 642 -0.67 -6.36 9.72
CA LYS A 642 -1.33 -7.22 8.73
C LYS A 642 -2.41 -6.50 7.93
N SER A 643 -3.18 -5.65 8.59
CA SER A 643 -4.26 -4.86 7.97
C SER A 643 -3.75 -3.70 7.12
N ALA A 644 -2.51 -3.27 7.32
CA ALA A 644 -1.91 -2.14 6.62
C ALA A 644 -1.57 -2.46 5.16
N ASP A 645 -1.73 -1.47 4.30
CA ASP A 645 -1.26 -1.44 2.92
C ASP A 645 0.17 -0.91 2.83
N ILE A 646 0.53 -0.01 3.77
CA ILE A 646 1.82 0.67 3.88
C ILE A 646 2.30 0.57 5.32
N ILE A 647 3.59 0.33 5.52
CA ILE A 647 4.24 0.33 6.83
C ILE A 647 5.33 1.39 6.86
N LEU A 648 5.30 2.25 7.88
CA LEU A 648 6.34 3.21 8.15
C LEU A 648 7.36 2.59 9.13
N LEU A 649 8.64 2.60 8.78
CA LEU A 649 9.72 2.12 9.67
C LEU A 649 9.91 3.02 10.89
N HIS A 650 9.50 4.28 10.76
CA HIS A 650 9.48 5.24 11.86
C HIS A 650 8.10 5.87 11.97
N LYS A 651 7.54 5.95 13.16
CA LYS A 651 6.24 6.59 13.41
C LYS A 651 6.38 8.12 13.29
N SER A 652 6.50 8.62 12.05
CA SER A 652 6.73 10.02 11.72
C SER A 652 5.79 10.51 10.61
N LEU A 653 5.12 11.64 10.85
CA LEU A 653 4.31 12.31 9.84
C LEU A 653 5.16 12.84 8.67
N ARG A 654 6.45 13.12 8.88
CA ARG A 654 7.37 13.52 7.82
C ARG A 654 7.65 12.39 6.84
N THR A 655 7.85 11.17 7.35
CA THR A 655 7.98 9.95 6.52
C THR A 655 6.72 9.73 5.68
N LEU A 656 5.55 9.97 6.28
CA LEU A 656 4.26 9.87 5.58
C LEU A 656 4.14 10.93 4.48
N GLU A 657 4.46 12.20 4.76
CA GLU A 657 4.43 13.30 3.79
C GLU A 657 5.31 12.99 2.57
N HIS A 658 6.55 12.57 2.80
CA HIS A 658 7.44 12.14 1.71
C HIS A 658 6.85 11.00 0.89
N GLY A 659 6.25 9.99 1.54
CA GLY A 659 5.58 8.88 0.86
C GLY A 659 4.42 9.35 -0.02
N VAL A 660 3.60 10.28 0.45
CA VAL A 660 2.50 10.87 -0.35
C VAL A 660 3.04 11.61 -1.58
N ARG A 661 4.08 12.42 -1.43
CA ARG A 661 4.70 13.16 -2.56
C ARG A 661 5.27 12.22 -3.61
N ILE A 662 5.95 11.13 -3.19
CA ILE A 662 6.41 10.08 -4.12
C ILE A 662 5.22 9.41 -4.80
N GLY A 663 4.14 9.10 -4.07
CA GLY A 663 2.90 8.57 -4.63
C GLY A 663 2.29 9.47 -5.71
N ARG A 664 2.29 10.79 -5.50
CA ARG A 664 1.86 11.80 -6.49
C ARG A 664 2.78 11.84 -7.72
N GLN A 665 4.08 11.70 -7.52
CA GLN A 665 5.05 11.62 -8.64
C GLN A 665 4.81 10.38 -9.51
N ILE A 666 4.53 9.23 -8.89
CA ILE A 666 4.21 7.99 -9.59
C ILE A 666 2.92 8.15 -10.40
N PHE A 667 1.88 8.72 -9.78
CA PHE A 667 0.62 9.01 -10.45
C PHE A 667 0.82 9.97 -11.64
N ALA A 668 1.59 11.05 -11.45
CA ALA A 668 1.90 12.01 -12.49
C ALA A 668 2.58 11.36 -13.70
N ASN A 669 3.61 10.55 -13.48
CA ASN A 669 4.36 9.88 -14.55
C ASN A 669 3.49 8.84 -15.27
N THR A 670 2.61 8.14 -14.57
CA THR A 670 1.62 7.26 -15.19
C THR A 670 0.66 8.03 -16.09
N MET A 671 0.13 9.15 -15.61
CA MET A 671 -0.79 10.00 -16.38
C MET A 671 -0.11 10.70 -17.57
N LYS A 672 1.19 11.06 -17.44
CA LYS A 672 1.98 11.56 -18.57
C LYS A 672 2.02 10.53 -19.70
N TYR A 673 2.41 9.30 -19.40
CA TYR A 673 2.46 8.22 -20.38
C TYR A 673 1.11 8.03 -21.08
N ILE A 674 0.03 7.93 -20.31
CA ILE A 674 -1.32 7.73 -20.85
C ILE A 674 -1.72 8.87 -21.80
N LYS A 675 -1.55 10.12 -21.41
CA LYS A 675 -1.87 11.31 -22.20
C LYS A 675 -1.03 11.38 -23.48
N ILE A 676 0.27 11.14 -23.35
CA ILE A 676 1.23 11.15 -24.47
C ILE A 676 0.85 10.09 -25.50
N THR A 677 0.68 8.84 -25.06
CA THR A 677 0.39 7.71 -25.96
C THR A 677 -0.97 7.85 -26.62
N LEU A 678 -2.02 8.24 -25.87
CA LEU A 678 -3.35 8.49 -26.46
C LEU A 678 -3.32 9.56 -27.55
N SER A 679 -2.59 10.66 -27.31
CA SER A 679 -2.49 11.75 -28.27
C SER A 679 -1.67 11.36 -29.50
N SER A 680 -0.53 10.68 -29.31
CA SER A 680 0.33 10.21 -30.38
C SER A 680 -0.39 9.21 -31.27
N ASN A 681 -0.98 8.16 -30.68
CA ASN A 681 -1.68 7.12 -31.43
C ASN A 681 -2.88 7.71 -32.22
N PHE A 682 -3.65 8.61 -31.60
CA PHE A 682 -4.77 9.26 -32.30
C PHE A 682 -4.30 10.13 -33.47
N GLY A 683 -3.18 10.86 -33.31
CA GLY A 683 -2.56 11.64 -34.38
C GLY A 683 -2.12 10.75 -35.54
N ASN A 684 -1.38 9.65 -35.25
CA ASN A 684 -0.94 8.70 -36.26
C ASN A 684 -2.09 8.09 -37.08
N ILE A 685 -3.19 7.75 -36.39
CA ILE A 685 -4.38 7.22 -37.05
C ILE A 685 -4.98 8.24 -38.02
N LEU A 686 -5.12 9.47 -37.57
CA LEU A 686 -5.67 10.52 -38.42
C LEU A 686 -4.81 10.74 -39.65
N SER A 687 -3.48 10.72 -39.48
CA SER A 687 -2.50 10.79 -40.59
C SER A 687 -2.63 9.63 -41.54
N ILE A 688 -2.73 8.39 -41.03
CA ILE A 688 -2.91 7.17 -41.83
C ILE A 688 -4.23 7.24 -42.62
N LEU A 689 -5.32 7.67 -42.02
CA LEU A 689 -6.61 7.82 -42.70
C LEU A 689 -6.55 8.83 -43.86
N VAL A 690 -5.94 10.00 -43.62
CA VAL A 690 -5.74 11.03 -44.65
C VAL A 690 -4.86 10.48 -45.76
N ALA A 691 -3.69 9.94 -45.46
CA ALA A 691 -2.75 9.37 -46.43
C ALA A 691 -3.40 8.24 -47.26
N SER A 692 -4.13 7.33 -46.60
CA SER A 692 -4.83 6.23 -47.25
C SER A 692 -5.89 6.70 -48.26
N SER A 693 -6.50 7.83 -48.01
CA SER A 693 -7.56 8.40 -48.88
C SER A 693 -7.00 9.08 -50.10
N PHE A 694 -5.84 9.74 -50.01
CA PHE A 694 -5.30 10.59 -51.10
C PHE A 694 -4.13 10.00 -51.85
N LEU A 695 -3.28 9.15 -51.21
CA LEU A 695 -2.12 8.55 -51.86
C LEU A 695 -2.54 7.36 -52.74
N PRO A 696 -1.91 7.19 -53.95
CA PRO A 696 -2.18 6.07 -54.84
C PRO A 696 -1.48 4.76 -54.42
N PHE A 697 -0.74 4.77 -53.29
CA PHE A 697 -0.02 3.65 -52.71
C PHE A 697 -0.16 3.63 -51.21
N LEU A 698 0.23 2.54 -50.54
CA LEU A 698 0.23 2.50 -49.07
C LEU A 698 1.19 3.53 -48.50
N PRO A 699 0.77 4.33 -47.52
CA PRO A 699 1.59 5.42 -46.96
C PRO A 699 2.85 4.93 -46.24
N MET A 700 2.80 3.70 -45.71
CA MET A 700 3.93 2.99 -45.10
C MET A 700 3.69 1.48 -45.18
N LEU A 701 4.73 0.68 -45.13
CA LEU A 701 4.58 -0.77 -45.07
C LEU A 701 4.25 -1.21 -43.63
N PRO A 702 3.47 -2.33 -43.46
CA PRO A 702 3.13 -2.83 -42.12
C PRO A 702 4.35 -3.03 -41.22
N MET A 703 5.45 -3.55 -41.74
CA MET A 703 6.69 -3.77 -41.00
C MET A 703 7.32 -2.46 -40.53
N GLN A 704 7.34 -1.43 -41.36
CA GLN A 704 7.89 -0.11 -41.03
C GLN A 704 7.09 0.53 -39.89
N LEU A 705 5.76 0.42 -39.93
CA LEU A 705 4.86 0.91 -38.86
C LEU A 705 5.15 0.23 -37.54
N LEU A 706 5.28 -1.11 -37.54
CA LEU A 706 5.52 -1.87 -36.30
C LEU A 706 6.91 -1.59 -35.70
N ILE A 707 7.94 -1.36 -36.53
CA ILE A 707 9.27 -0.95 -36.04
C ILE A 707 9.23 0.46 -35.45
N LEU A 708 8.50 1.37 -36.07
CA LEU A 708 8.29 2.72 -35.56
C LEU A 708 7.65 2.67 -34.18
N ASP A 709 6.59 1.89 -34.02
CA ASP A 709 5.89 1.69 -32.75
C ASP A 709 6.79 1.02 -31.69
N LEU A 710 7.63 0.07 -32.08
CA LEU A 710 8.59 -0.58 -31.16
C LEU A 710 9.66 0.40 -30.66
N ILE A 711 10.22 1.23 -31.54
CA ILE A 711 11.23 2.24 -31.14
C ILE A 711 10.60 3.24 -30.18
N TYR A 712 9.44 3.79 -30.54
CA TYR A 712 8.69 4.73 -29.72
C TYR A 712 8.28 4.12 -28.36
N GLY A 713 7.72 2.90 -28.36
CA GLY A 713 7.34 2.20 -27.14
C GLY A 713 8.54 1.94 -26.22
N THR A 714 9.72 1.63 -26.79
CA THR A 714 10.95 1.46 -26.02
C THR A 714 11.40 2.78 -25.38
N SER A 715 11.30 3.90 -26.07
CA SER A 715 11.65 5.21 -25.51
C SER A 715 10.70 5.62 -24.37
N CYS A 716 9.42 5.24 -24.46
CA CYS A 716 8.43 5.46 -23.42
C CYS A 716 8.75 4.76 -22.08
N LEU A 717 9.56 3.67 -22.07
CA LEU A 717 10.05 3.03 -20.84
C LEU A 717 10.91 3.96 -19.98
N SER A 718 11.34 5.10 -20.52
CA SER A 718 12.06 6.14 -19.78
C SER A 718 11.16 7.05 -18.93
N ILE A 719 9.84 7.13 -19.20
CA ILE A 719 8.91 8.06 -18.56
C ILE A 719 8.80 7.87 -17.03
N PRO A 720 8.85 6.67 -16.45
CA PRO A 720 8.94 6.49 -15.00
C PRO A 720 10.09 7.24 -14.32
N PHE A 721 11.14 7.58 -15.08
CA PHE A 721 12.31 8.31 -14.58
C PHE A 721 12.22 9.83 -14.79
N ASP A 722 11.09 10.33 -15.29
CA ASP A 722 10.92 11.77 -15.50
C ASP A 722 10.65 12.53 -14.19
N THR A 723 11.00 13.83 -14.22
CA THR A 723 10.78 14.78 -13.13
C THR A 723 9.35 15.32 -13.16
N VAL A 724 8.81 15.65 -11.98
CA VAL A 724 7.47 16.26 -11.83
C VAL A 724 7.63 17.61 -11.13
N GLY A 725 6.94 18.63 -11.61
CA GLY A 725 7.00 19.98 -11.05
C GLY A 725 6.36 20.05 -9.66
N GLU A 726 6.94 20.83 -8.75
CA GLU A 726 6.50 20.98 -7.36
C GLU A 726 5.00 21.31 -7.22
N LYS A 727 4.51 22.26 -8.02
CA LYS A 727 3.08 22.66 -8.03
C LYS A 727 2.12 21.49 -8.33
N TYR A 728 2.59 20.48 -9.05
CA TYR A 728 1.78 19.31 -9.31
C TYR A 728 1.68 18.42 -8.07
N LEU A 729 2.76 18.37 -7.27
CA LEU A 729 2.86 17.54 -6.06
C LEU A 729 2.08 18.13 -4.87
N GLU A 730 1.75 19.42 -4.89
CA GLU A 730 1.00 20.11 -3.84
C GLU A 730 -0.49 19.77 -3.80
N VAL A 731 -1.06 19.22 -4.88
CA VAL A 731 -2.50 19.00 -5.00
C VAL A 731 -2.84 17.51 -5.14
N PRO A 732 -3.72 16.95 -4.29
CA PRO A 732 -4.23 15.60 -4.46
C PRO A 732 -4.97 15.46 -5.79
N ARG A 733 -4.73 14.37 -6.53
CA ARG A 733 -5.36 14.14 -7.84
C ARG A 733 -5.97 12.74 -7.91
N LYS A 734 -7.20 12.68 -8.43
CA LYS A 734 -7.96 11.45 -8.63
C LYS A 734 -7.92 11.00 -10.09
N TRP A 735 -8.26 9.74 -10.37
CA TRP A 735 -8.37 9.18 -11.71
C TRP A 735 -9.58 9.81 -12.46
N GLU A 736 -9.30 10.84 -13.25
CA GLU A 736 -10.32 11.48 -14.10
C GLU A 736 -10.23 11.00 -15.55
N THR A 737 -10.67 9.78 -15.82
CA THR A 737 -10.67 9.21 -17.19
C THR A 737 -11.60 9.93 -18.16
N ARG A 738 -12.61 10.64 -17.65
CA ARG A 738 -13.59 11.39 -18.48
C ARG A 738 -12.98 12.52 -19.31
N LYS A 739 -11.86 13.09 -18.87
CA LYS A 739 -11.15 14.17 -19.57
C LYS A 739 -10.20 13.68 -20.66
N LEU A 740 -9.81 12.39 -20.64
CA LEU A 740 -8.84 11.83 -21.59
C LEU A 740 -9.29 11.90 -23.06
N PRO A 741 -10.53 11.57 -23.46
CA PRO A 741 -10.97 11.71 -24.84
C PRO A 741 -10.86 13.15 -25.33
N LYS A 742 -11.28 14.13 -24.50
CA LYS A 742 -11.15 15.55 -24.83
C LYS A 742 -9.69 15.92 -25.08
N PHE A 743 -8.78 15.51 -24.20
CA PHE A 743 -7.34 15.75 -24.35
C PHE A 743 -6.81 15.17 -25.67
N MET A 744 -7.13 13.94 -26.00
CA MET A 744 -6.76 13.24 -27.22
C MET A 744 -7.23 13.99 -28.48
N PHE A 745 -8.49 14.46 -28.51
CA PHE A 745 -9.03 15.21 -29.65
C PHE A 745 -8.41 16.59 -29.84
N TYR A 746 -7.86 17.21 -28.79
CA TYR A 746 -7.16 18.50 -28.92
C TYR A 746 -5.71 18.34 -29.37
N PHE A 747 -5.00 17.35 -28.83
CA PHE A 747 -3.55 17.21 -29.04
C PHE A 747 -3.19 16.25 -30.16
N GLY A 748 -4.00 15.22 -30.43
CA GLY A 748 -3.70 14.27 -31.50
C GLY A 748 -3.58 14.94 -32.88
N PRO A 749 -4.53 15.79 -33.32
CA PRO A 749 -4.42 16.45 -34.61
C PRO A 749 -3.20 17.36 -34.77
N THR A 750 -2.51 17.76 -33.66
CA THR A 750 -1.34 18.63 -33.79
C THR A 750 -0.19 17.97 -34.52
N SER A 751 0.05 16.65 -34.33
CA SER A 751 1.04 15.91 -35.11
C SER A 751 0.57 15.66 -36.55
N SER A 752 -0.70 15.32 -36.73
CA SER A 752 -1.25 15.02 -38.07
C SER A 752 -1.13 16.19 -39.06
N VAL A 753 -1.18 17.43 -38.57
CA VAL A 753 -0.94 18.61 -39.41
C VAL A 753 0.46 18.53 -40.06
N PHE A 754 1.48 18.14 -39.29
CA PHE A 754 2.85 18.03 -39.80
C PHE A 754 3.06 16.80 -40.68
N ASP A 755 2.44 15.67 -40.33
CA ASP A 755 2.39 14.51 -41.24
C ASP A 755 1.80 14.86 -42.60
N ILE A 756 0.69 15.61 -42.65
CA ILE A 756 0.04 16.05 -43.90
C ILE A 756 0.97 16.99 -44.67
N ILE A 757 1.64 17.93 -44.01
CA ILE A 757 2.64 18.79 -44.63
C ILE A 757 3.77 17.96 -45.19
N THR A 758 4.26 16.98 -44.47
CA THR A 758 5.30 16.04 -44.87
C THR A 758 4.86 15.23 -46.09
N PHE A 759 3.62 14.74 -46.15
CA PHE A 759 3.08 14.05 -47.33
C PHE A 759 3.11 14.94 -48.55
N ALA A 760 2.70 16.20 -48.43
CA ALA A 760 2.73 17.15 -49.50
C ALA A 760 4.18 17.44 -49.96
N LEU A 761 5.11 17.71 -49.05
CA LEU A 761 6.52 17.95 -49.35
C LEU A 761 7.16 16.74 -50.06
N LEU A 762 6.92 15.52 -49.55
CA LEU A 762 7.48 14.31 -50.16
C LEU A 762 6.84 14.05 -51.52
N TYR A 763 5.52 14.13 -51.65
CA TYR A 763 4.83 13.76 -52.88
C TYR A 763 5.05 14.73 -54.03
N PHE A 764 5.03 16.05 -53.74
CA PHE A 764 5.09 17.07 -54.79
C PHE A 764 6.48 17.67 -55.00
N TRP A 765 7.41 17.53 -54.07
CA TRP A 765 8.72 18.18 -54.18
C TRP A 765 9.88 17.17 -54.04
N ILE A 766 10.03 16.50 -52.94
CA ILE A 766 11.24 15.74 -52.62
C ILE A 766 11.34 14.48 -53.48
N CYS A 767 10.32 13.64 -53.55
CA CYS A 767 10.36 12.43 -54.38
C CYS A 767 10.51 12.74 -55.86
N PRO A 768 9.76 13.72 -56.47
CA PRO A 768 9.98 14.11 -57.85
C PRO A 768 11.37 14.66 -58.12
N SER A 769 11.99 15.40 -57.19
CA SER A 769 13.35 15.94 -57.37
C SER A 769 14.43 14.89 -57.47
N VAL A 770 14.24 13.76 -56.74
CA VAL A 770 15.19 12.64 -56.76
C VAL A 770 14.94 11.68 -57.94
N VAL A 771 13.66 11.40 -58.24
CA VAL A 771 13.27 10.44 -59.27
C VAL A 771 13.27 11.07 -60.69
N GLY A 772 13.20 12.41 -60.78
CA GLY A 772 13.13 13.13 -62.03
C GLY A 772 11.77 13.13 -62.72
N ALA A 773 10.70 12.58 -62.05
CA ALA A 773 9.34 12.55 -62.56
C ALA A 773 8.31 12.57 -61.42
N SER A 774 7.13 13.15 -61.73
CA SER A 774 5.97 13.02 -60.80
C SER A 774 5.50 11.56 -60.76
N TYR A 775 4.83 11.13 -59.66
CA TYR A 775 4.37 9.74 -59.48
C TYR A 775 3.48 9.28 -60.65
N MET A 776 2.64 10.15 -61.22
CA MET A 776 1.71 9.83 -62.29
C MET A 776 2.45 9.63 -63.66
N ALA A 777 3.54 10.36 -63.86
CA ALA A 777 4.34 10.30 -65.11
C ALA A 777 5.50 9.29 -65.00
N ALA A 778 5.77 8.73 -63.83
CA ALA A 778 6.90 7.86 -63.56
C ALA A 778 6.70 6.45 -64.12
N THR A 779 7.81 5.83 -64.62
CA THR A 779 7.83 4.42 -65.00
C THR A 779 7.65 3.49 -63.81
N PRO A 780 7.30 2.20 -64.01
CA PRO A 780 7.14 1.26 -62.91
C PRO A 780 8.33 1.18 -61.97
N SER A 781 9.57 1.22 -62.49
CA SER A 781 10.80 1.24 -61.68
C SER A 781 10.97 2.54 -60.91
N GLN A 782 10.68 3.69 -61.52
CA GLN A 782 10.69 4.98 -60.86
C GLN A 782 9.62 5.10 -59.78
N LYS A 783 8.42 4.52 -59.97
CA LYS A 783 7.38 4.45 -58.96
C LYS A 783 7.83 3.67 -57.73
N ALA A 784 8.55 2.57 -57.89
CA ALA A 784 9.09 1.80 -56.78
C ALA A 784 10.10 2.63 -55.95
N VAL A 785 11.01 3.35 -56.62
CA VAL A 785 11.95 4.24 -55.94
C VAL A 785 11.23 5.42 -55.26
N PHE A 786 10.23 6.01 -55.93
CA PHE A 786 9.40 7.09 -55.41
C PHE A 786 8.73 6.68 -54.06
N MET A 787 8.09 5.51 -54.07
CA MET A 787 7.46 4.98 -52.87
C MET A 787 8.47 4.72 -51.75
N ALA A 788 9.65 4.15 -52.11
CA ALA A 788 10.70 3.87 -51.14
C ALA A 788 11.24 5.16 -50.46
N ILE A 789 11.43 6.24 -51.21
CA ILE A 789 11.85 7.55 -50.68
C ILE A 789 10.72 8.14 -49.79
N PHE A 790 9.48 8.04 -50.25
CA PHE A 790 8.33 8.50 -49.47
C PHE A 790 8.25 7.81 -48.11
N TRP A 791 8.36 6.48 -48.09
CA TRP A 791 8.36 5.71 -46.86
C TRP A 791 9.51 6.10 -45.93
N SER A 792 10.73 6.27 -46.45
CA SER A 792 11.89 6.73 -45.67
C SER A 792 11.63 8.09 -45.04
N GLY A 793 11.10 9.04 -45.81
CA GLY A 793 10.85 10.39 -45.35
C GLY A 793 9.81 10.45 -44.26
N TRP A 794 8.66 9.80 -44.48
CA TRP A 794 7.60 9.83 -43.45
C TRP A 794 8.00 9.02 -42.21
N PHE A 795 8.74 7.92 -42.35
CA PHE A 795 9.27 7.16 -41.23
C PHE A 795 10.13 8.02 -40.29
N ILE A 796 11.07 8.80 -40.86
CA ILE A 796 11.95 9.69 -40.10
C ILE A 796 11.12 10.78 -39.40
N GLU A 797 10.25 11.47 -40.12
CA GLU A 797 9.46 12.57 -39.57
C GLU A 797 8.48 12.10 -38.51
N SER A 798 7.73 11.03 -38.76
CA SER A 798 6.75 10.47 -37.83
C SER A 798 7.40 9.98 -36.53
N LEU A 799 8.58 9.35 -36.62
CA LEU A 799 9.31 8.97 -35.40
C LEU A 799 9.72 10.19 -34.56
N TRP A 800 10.28 11.23 -35.21
CA TRP A 800 10.68 12.44 -34.47
C TRP A 800 9.50 13.19 -33.90
N THR A 801 8.35 13.27 -34.57
CA THR A 801 7.15 13.91 -34.00
C THR A 801 6.61 13.11 -32.82
N GLN A 802 6.64 11.77 -32.86
CA GLN A 802 6.28 10.91 -31.73
C GLN A 802 7.24 11.04 -30.55
N GLU A 803 8.54 11.14 -30.78
CA GLU A 803 9.51 11.37 -29.70
C GLU A 803 9.36 12.78 -29.11
N MET A 804 9.08 13.79 -29.93
CA MET A 804 8.87 15.17 -29.47
C MET A 804 7.53 15.36 -28.75
N VAL A 805 6.50 14.54 -29.01
CA VAL A 805 5.27 14.53 -28.21
C VAL A 805 5.57 14.23 -26.74
N ILE A 806 6.52 13.33 -26.46
CA ILE A 806 6.96 13.03 -25.08
C ILE A 806 7.47 14.32 -24.43
N GLN A 807 8.32 15.07 -25.10
CA GLN A 807 8.89 16.31 -24.57
C GLN A 807 7.84 17.44 -24.47
N ALA A 808 6.91 17.51 -25.40
CA ALA A 808 5.91 18.57 -25.48
C ALA A 808 4.77 18.42 -24.45
N LEU A 809 4.31 17.19 -24.21
CA LEU A 809 3.10 16.93 -23.40
C LEU A 809 3.40 16.44 -21.97
N ARG A 810 4.68 16.15 -21.61
CA ARG A 810 5.04 15.66 -20.29
C ARG A 810 4.76 16.64 -19.13
N ASP A 811 4.74 17.94 -19.43
CA ASP A 811 4.57 18.99 -18.42
C ASP A 811 3.78 20.17 -18.99
N PRO A 812 2.99 20.89 -18.18
CA PRO A 812 2.31 22.11 -18.57
C PRO A 812 3.23 23.24 -19.07
N ALA A 813 4.46 23.29 -18.58
CA ALA A 813 5.44 24.33 -18.90
C ALA A 813 5.94 24.24 -20.36
N VAL A 814 6.62 25.30 -20.83
CA VAL A 814 7.22 25.32 -22.18
C VAL A 814 8.39 24.33 -22.22
N PRO A 815 8.39 23.37 -23.18
CA PRO A 815 9.43 22.37 -23.29
C PRO A 815 10.81 23.02 -23.51
N PHE A 816 11.85 22.41 -22.96
CA PHE A 816 13.27 22.81 -23.07
C PHE A 816 13.64 24.18 -22.48
N ILE A 817 12.67 25.06 -22.20
CA ILE A 817 12.93 26.43 -21.71
C ILE A 817 12.63 26.55 -20.20
N GLN A 818 11.44 26.13 -19.76
CA GLN A 818 10.98 26.33 -18.38
C GLN A 818 11.19 25.10 -17.51
N GLN A 819 11.06 23.91 -18.10
CA GLN A 819 11.26 22.66 -17.36
C GLN A 819 11.95 21.61 -18.24
N HIS A 820 13.07 21.11 -17.74
CA HIS A 820 13.85 20.08 -18.43
C HIS A 820 13.34 18.68 -18.07
N SER A 821 13.35 17.77 -19.06
CA SER A 821 13.12 16.34 -18.79
C SER A 821 14.32 15.77 -18.04
N SER A 822 14.10 14.62 -17.38
CA SER A 822 15.24 13.90 -16.80
C SER A 822 16.25 13.52 -17.90
N PRO A 823 17.55 13.40 -17.56
CA PRO A 823 18.56 12.99 -18.54
C PRO A 823 18.23 11.64 -19.21
N VAL A 824 17.55 10.73 -18.49
CA VAL A 824 17.14 9.44 -19.03
C VAL A 824 16.10 9.59 -20.14
N VAL A 825 15.08 10.43 -19.93
CA VAL A 825 14.04 10.71 -20.95
C VAL A 825 14.64 11.46 -22.13
N MET A 826 15.53 12.41 -21.89
CA MET A 826 16.21 13.15 -22.95
C MET A 826 17.06 12.23 -23.86
N LEU A 827 17.87 11.36 -23.23
CA LEU A 827 18.70 10.39 -23.96
C LEU A 827 17.85 9.35 -24.72
N ALA A 828 16.76 8.87 -24.13
CA ALA A 828 15.88 7.90 -24.77
C ALA A 828 15.24 8.50 -26.03
N THR A 829 14.63 9.68 -25.91
CA THR A 829 13.90 10.33 -27.01
C THR A 829 14.83 10.78 -28.15
N ILE A 830 15.96 11.41 -27.83
CA ILE A 830 16.93 11.81 -28.85
C ILE A 830 17.59 10.58 -29.46
N GLY A 831 17.97 9.58 -28.66
CA GLY A 831 18.57 8.35 -29.13
C GLY A 831 17.67 7.57 -30.09
N ALA A 832 16.37 7.45 -29.76
CA ALA A 832 15.37 6.83 -30.62
C ALA A 832 15.23 7.55 -31.97
N GLY A 833 15.11 8.88 -31.94
CA GLY A 833 15.06 9.70 -33.16
C GLY A 833 16.30 9.57 -34.04
N LEU A 834 17.51 9.54 -33.45
CA LEU A 834 18.77 9.35 -34.18
C LEU A 834 18.86 7.95 -34.78
N ILE A 835 18.48 6.90 -34.05
CA ILE A 835 18.44 5.52 -34.55
C ILE A 835 17.53 5.43 -35.77
N GLY A 836 16.29 5.95 -35.65
CA GLY A 836 15.34 5.94 -36.77
C GLY A 836 15.82 6.75 -37.99
N THR A 837 16.47 7.89 -37.75
CA THR A 837 17.07 8.69 -38.84
C THR A 837 18.18 7.95 -39.53
N ALA A 838 19.02 7.17 -38.83
CA ALA A 838 20.12 6.43 -39.38
C ALA A 838 19.68 5.22 -40.24
N MET A 839 18.52 4.61 -39.94
CA MET A 839 18.08 3.37 -40.59
C MET A 839 18.01 3.42 -42.13
N PRO A 840 17.43 4.47 -42.77
CA PRO A 840 17.42 4.57 -44.23
C PRO A 840 18.80 4.77 -44.84
N TYR A 841 19.80 5.24 -44.10
CA TYR A 841 21.16 5.46 -44.59
C TYR A 841 22.08 4.24 -44.44
N ILE A 842 21.67 3.23 -43.68
CA ILE A 842 22.42 1.97 -43.53
C ILE A 842 21.98 0.99 -44.62
N PRO A 843 22.86 0.64 -45.62
CA PRO A 843 22.43 -0.10 -46.81
C PRO A 843 21.77 -1.45 -46.53
N SER A 844 22.24 -2.20 -45.53
CA SER A 844 21.66 -3.48 -45.11
C SER A 844 20.23 -3.32 -44.56
N LEU A 845 20.01 -2.32 -43.69
CA LEU A 845 18.70 -2.04 -43.10
C LEU A 845 17.76 -1.41 -44.14
N ALA A 846 18.25 -0.46 -44.94
CA ALA A 846 17.47 0.18 -46.00
C ALA A 846 16.92 -0.84 -47.00
N LYS A 847 17.77 -1.79 -47.44
CA LYS A 847 17.33 -2.84 -48.35
C LYS A 847 16.22 -3.69 -47.75
N VAL A 848 16.39 -4.12 -46.57
CA VAL A 848 15.44 -5.00 -45.89
C VAL A 848 14.12 -4.29 -45.54
N MET A 849 14.21 -3.03 -45.08
CA MET A 849 13.06 -2.20 -44.77
C MET A 849 12.40 -1.60 -46.02
N LYS A 850 12.94 -1.84 -47.23
CA LYS A 850 12.51 -1.22 -48.47
C LYS A 850 12.52 0.32 -48.43
N PHE A 851 13.51 0.88 -47.71
CA PHE A 851 13.76 2.32 -47.69
C PHE A 851 14.50 2.78 -48.93
N GLY A 852 14.18 3.98 -49.40
CA GLY A 852 14.83 4.61 -50.53
C GLY A 852 15.88 5.65 -50.09
N PRO A 853 16.76 6.08 -51.05
CA PRO A 853 17.77 7.08 -50.78
C PRO A 853 17.11 8.46 -50.58
N ILE A 854 17.02 8.92 -49.36
CA ILE A 854 16.50 10.25 -49.03
C ILE A 854 17.63 11.28 -49.04
N PRO A 855 17.47 12.49 -49.60
CA PRO A 855 18.51 13.52 -49.63
C PRO A 855 18.88 13.97 -48.21
N GLU A 856 20.16 14.26 -47.98
CA GLU A 856 20.65 14.69 -46.65
C GLU A 856 20.00 16.00 -46.16
N PHE A 857 19.65 16.94 -47.10
CA PHE A 857 18.94 18.18 -46.70
C PHE A 857 17.58 17.93 -46.07
N TYR A 858 17.00 16.73 -46.25
CA TYR A 858 15.71 16.38 -45.64
C TYR A 858 15.76 16.40 -44.12
N VAL A 859 16.90 16.07 -43.52
CA VAL A 859 17.11 16.17 -42.06
C VAL A 859 16.88 17.61 -41.57
N LEU A 860 17.28 18.62 -42.35
CA LEU A 860 17.05 20.02 -42.06
C LEU A 860 15.53 20.37 -42.15
N VAL A 861 14.84 19.81 -43.15
CA VAL A 861 13.37 19.99 -43.29
C VAL A 861 12.68 19.41 -42.08
N VAL A 862 13.03 18.20 -41.66
CA VAL A 862 12.46 17.59 -40.45
C VAL A 862 12.73 18.46 -39.19
N LEU A 863 13.93 19.00 -39.03
CA LEU A 863 14.26 19.87 -37.90
C LEU A 863 13.36 21.12 -37.88
N VAL A 864 13.11 21.76 -39.03
CA VAL A 864 12.19 22.93 -39.12
C VAL A 864 10.78 22.50 -38.77
N LEU A 865 10.29 21.38 -39.27
CA LEU A 865 8.96 20.85 -38.93
C LEU A 865 8.81 20.57 -37.46
N LEU A 866 9.82 20.02 -36.78
CA LEU A 866 9.82 19.76 -35.35
C LEU A 866 9.74 21.03 -34.52
N ILE A 867 10.48 22.08 -34.90
CA ILE A 867 10.39 23.38 -34.22
C ILE A 867 8.96 23.96 -34.32
N LEU A 868 8.37 23.92 -35.51
CA LEU A 868 7.01 24.38 -35.75
C LEU A 868 5.98 23.51 -35.01
N TYR A 869 6.19 22.19 -34.97
CA TYR A 869 5.37 21.24 -34.20
C TYR A 869 5.35 21.58 -32.69
N ILE A 870 6.55 21.78 -32.11
CA ILE A 870 6.67 22.13 -30.69
C ILE A 870 5.98 23.48 -30.41
N ALA A 871 6.11 24.46 -31.33
CA ALA A 871 5.46 25.76 -31.21
C ALA A 871 3.93 25.63 -31.26
N LEU A 872 3.39 24.88 -32.24
CA LEU A 872 1.93 24.66 -32.35
C LEU A 872 1.39 23.91 -31.14
N THR A 873 2.04 22.84 -30.74
CA THR A 873 1.63 22.05 -29.56
C THR A 873 1.64 22.88 -28.29
N THR A 874 2.64 23.76 -28.12
CA THR A 874 2.72 24.69 -26.99
C THR A 874 1.58 25.71 -27.00
N LEU A 875 1.20 26.24 -28.17
CA LEU A 875 0.06 27.14 -28.34
C LEU A 875 -1.26 26.46 -27.99
N VAL A 876 -1.48 25.25 -28.53
CA VAL A 876 -2.67 24.44 -28.22
C VAL A 876 -2.74 24.13 -26.73
N LYS A 877 -1.60 23.79 -26.11
CA LYS A 877 -1.49 23.54 -24.67
C LYS A 877 -1.90 24.75 -23.84
N HIS A 878 -1.39 25.91 -24.16
CA HIS A 878 -1.74 27.15 -23.47
C HIS A 878 -3.24 27.48 -23.60
N TRP A 879 -3.81 27.29 -24.77
CA TRP A 879 -5.23 27.49 -25.01
C TRP A 879 -6.11 26.47 -24.28
N TYR A 880 -5.71 25.18 -24.27
CA TYR A 880 -6.40 24.11 -23.55
C TYR A 880 -6.45 24.40 -22.05
N MET A 881 -5.31 24.79 -21.47
CA MET A 881 -5.21 25.09 -20.03
C MET A 881 -6.01 26.30 -19.59
N LYS A 882 -6.26 27.28 -20.50
CA LYS A 882 -7.16 28.40 -20.20
C LYS A 882 -8.63 28.01 -20.16
N LYS A 883 -8.99 26.88 -20.79
CA LYS A 883 -10.37 26.36 -20.82
C LYS A 883 -10.69 25.33 -19.74
N GLU A 884 -9.71 24.74 -19.11
CA GLU A 884 -9.83 23.90 -17.90
C GLU A 884 -9.81 24.75 -16.62
#